data_4f3650a4bc9678a083708bf01ed4344f
#
_entry.id   4f3650a4bc9678a083708bf01ed4344f
#
_cell.length_a   1.000
_cell.length_b   1.000
_cell.length_c   1.000
_cell.angle_alpha   90.00
_cell.angle_beta   90.00
_cell.angle_gamma   90.00
#
_symmetry.space_group_name_H-M   'P 1'
#
loop_
_entity.id
_entity.type
_entity.pdbx_description
1 polymer ?
#
loop_
_entity_poly.entity_id
_entity_poly.type
_entity_poly.pdbx_seq_one_letter_code
_entity_poly.pdbx_strand_id
1 'polypeptide(L)'
;MKKTWAQKYIIELTILPILLLIVTASFYMQSQTEFIDTDDCMRLVRIRDFFNHYDLSDNIIKRCNVPYGCSLHWTRFYDFFLIIPSYILSFFTESIDKAIYYVGVVISPIVRIITTIVFLKLMQNIMRRDDAFLCAVLFVVHPIMTVNGNFGRPDHHAFIMLFMILFLGSVFEAIKSNFKKHYLSVARLTTLCVWISPETLIPLLISDGILFLYAFMQNTDRKQHNIFHFLCLKNLEVVCSVGLLLLIASPSLHKGDYYIYGMIIIVAATYATRVFLKNKKLSDYFLLLYLPIIMNLPNIPIYYDEISAVHWGLYASIAYFFYIFAYKPMKPINYFLAITIGLVFLGVYPKFLQGMEGGITPYVREIWLKKISEMQSPFISGDYVLYTFHAVFVLAAIFNKSRELFLGKYKNDLHKAIFWLIIIACSSVYLVLSGLANRMLFFSSLFSLPLLLDLGMDSVYVEKINKWGRMAITLFITLLFIFVTDSSDGENENENDVQKDKYTTQELFAEIDKLSPTPVVIMAHSNDGPNILYYTKHCAVGAPYHRQQEGIISSYKVMEATYNEEEVKKELQKTDASYILIIKSPARYNITANKKTNNRKQSLPDMIISGKNYPKWISIVKLPSKFHDVIVAKINKQKIRE
;
A
#
# COMPACT_ATOMS: atom_id res chain seq x y z
N MET A 1 42.46 3.22 15.97
CA MET A 1 41.09 3.72 15.76
C MET A 1 40.20 2.57 15.34
N LYS A 2 39.08 2.34 16.04
CA LYS A 2 38.06 1.35 15.58
C LYS A 2 37.38 1.90 14.32
N LYS A 3 37.41 1.14 13.22
CA LYS A 3 36.70 1.50 11.99
C LYS A 3 35.19 1.70 12.28
N THR A 4 34.61 2.76 11.73
CA THR A 4 33.16 2.97 11.77
C THR A 4 32.43 1.87 10.99
N TRP A 5 31.13 1.69 11.21
CA TRP A 5 30.33 0.72 10.46
C TRP A 5 30.42 0.97 8.95
N ALA A 6 30.30 2.21 8.50
CA ALA A 6 30.43 2.58 7.10
C ALA A 6 31.79 2.21 6.49
N GLN A 7 32.89 2.46 7.21
CA GLN A 7 34.22 2.08 6.75
C GLN A 7 34.43 0.56 6.67
N LYS A 8 33.71 -0.20 7.49
CA LYS A 8 33.75 -1.67 7.45
C LYS A 8 33.01 -2.26 6.25
N TYR A 9 31.96 -1.59 5.78
CA TYR A 9 31.03 -2.08 4.75
C TYR A 9 31.02 -1.20 3.51
N ILE A 10 32.12 -0.51 3.22
CA ILE A 10 32.19 0.45 2.10
C ILE A 10 31.92 -0.21 0.74
N ILE A 11 32.36 -1.45 0.55
CA ILE A 11 32.16 -2.20 -0.69
C ILE A 11 30.66 -2.48 -0.89
N GLU A 12 29.99 -3.00 0.12
CA GLU A 12 28.55 -3.31 0.09
C GLU A 12 27.72 -2.04 -0.10
N LEU A 13 28.09 -0.96 0.58
CA LEU A 13 27.44 0.35 0.47
C LEU A 13 27.65 1.01 -0.90
N THR A 14 28.63 0.58 -1.67
CA THR A 14 28.86 1.06 -3.03
C THR A 14 28.15 0.16 -4.05
N ILE A 15 28.30 -1.16 -3.92
CA ILE A 15 27.76 -2.12 -4.91
C ILE A 15 26.24 -2.15 -4.89
N LEU A 16 25.60 -2.18 -3.71
CA LEU A 16 24.14 -2.32 -3.62
C LEU A 16 23.36 -1.17 -4.27
N PRO A 17 23.69 0.12 -4.03
CA PRO A 17 23.04 1.23 -4.74
C PRO A 17 23.25 1.19 -6.26
N ILE A 18 24.47 0.85 -6.71
CA ILE A 18 24.76 0.74 -8.15
C ILE A 18 23.93 -0.38 -8.78
N LEU A 19 23.90 -1.56 -8.15
CA LEU A 19 23.08 -2.68 -8.63
C LEU A 19 21.59 -2.31 -8.67
N LEU A 20 21.09 -1.65 -7.63
CA LEU A 20 19.72 -1.18 -7.56
C LEU A 20 19.41 -0.21 -8.70
N LEU A 21 20.27 0.77 -8.97
CA LEU A 21 20.08 1.71 -10.06
C LEU A 21 20.08 1.01 -11.42
N ILE A 22 20.95 0.02 -11.64
CA ILE A 22 20.98 -0.76 -12.89
C ILE A 22 19.65 -1.53 -13.05
N VAL A 23 19.22 -2.25 -12.03
CA VAL A 23 17.99 -3.05 -12.08
C VAL A 23 16.76 -2.17 -12.32
N THR A 24 16.64 -1.07 -11.56
CA THR A 24 15.50 -0.15 -11.72
C THR A 24 15.53 0.59 -13.05
N ALA A 25 16.70 1.02 -13.54
CA ALA A 25 16.83 1.67 -14.84
C ALA A 25 16.47 0.71 -15.98
N SER A 26 16.94 -0.54 -15.94
CA SER A 26 16.60 -1.56 -16.94
C SER A 26 15.09 -1.79 -17.02
N PHE A 27 14.43 -1.91 -15.86
CA PHE A 27 12.97 -2.09 -15.79
C PHE A 27 12.23 -0.86 -16.32
N TYR A 28 12.66 0.36 -15.94
CA TYR A 28 12.03 1.60 -16.38
C TYR A 28 12.17 1.83 -17.89
N MET A 29 13.33 1.48 -18.47
CA MET A 29 13.56 1.60 -19.91
C MET A 29 12.71 0.65 -20.75
N GLN A 30 12.24 -0.46 -20.16
CA GLN A 30 11.29 -1.38 -20.80
C GLN A 30 9.85 -0.88 -20.73
N SER A 31 9.54 0.02 -19.78
CA SER A 31 8.22 0.59 -19.65
C SER A 31 8.00 1.68 -20.71
N GLN A 32 6.82 1.67 -21.35
CA GLN A 32 6.44 2.69 -22.34
C GLN A 32 5.79 3.90 -21.69
N THR A 33 5.57 3.86 -20.37
CA THR A 33 4.90 4.89 -19.60
C THR A 33 5.88 5.54 -18.63
N GLU A 34 5.78 6.88 -18.46
CA GLU A 34 6.59 7.62 -17.50
C GLU A 34 6.23 7.26 -16.06
N PHE A 35 4.97 6.93 -15.82
CA PHE A 35 4.43 6.44 -14.55
C PHE A 35 3.80 5.07 -14.76
N ILE A 36 4.07 4.16 -13.83
CA ILE A 36 3.77 2.74 -13.98
C ILE A 36 2.28 2.46 -13.76
N ASP A 37 1.64 3.19 -12.85
CA ASP A 37 0.27 2.94 -12.41
C ASP A 37 -0.58 4.21 -12.42
N THR A 38 -1.90 4.04 -12.45
CA THR A 38 -2.87 5.11 -12.34
C THR A 38 -2.77 5.88 -11.02
N ASP A 39 -2.41 5.18 -9.95
CA ASP A 39 -2.19 5.76 -8.63
C ASP A 39 -1.04 6.78 -8.62
N ASP A 40 0.01 6.50 -9.39
CA ASP A 40 1.17 7.38 -9.51
C ASP A 40 0.78 8.75 -10.06
N CYS A 41 -0.02 8.76 -11.13
CA CYS A 41 -0.57 10.00 -11.71
C CYS A 41 -1.47 10.74 -10.71
N MET A 42 -2.36 10.03 -10.03
CA MET A 42 -3.30 10.65 -9.10
C MET A 42 -2.59 11.23 -7.86
N ARG A 43 -1.52 10.62 -7.39
CA ARG A 43 -0.66 11.19 -6.34
C ARG A 43 -0.12 12.55 -6.75
N LEU A 44 0.42 12.65 -7.97
CA LEU A 44 0.98 13.89 -8.48
C LEU A 44 -0.08 14.95 -8.77
N VAL A 45 -1.28 14.58 -9.24
CA VAL A 45 -2.45 15.49 -9.33
C VAL A 45 -2.74 16.12 -7.97
N ARG A 46 -2.78 15.31 -6.90
CA ARG A 46 -3.06 15.78 -5.54
C ARG A 46 -1.97 16.75 -5.03
N ILE A 47 -0.71 16.50 -5.37
CA ILE A 47 0.40 17.40 -5.03
C ILE A 47 0.30 18.70 -5.80
N ARG A 48 -0.02 18.66 -7.10
CA ARG A 48 -0.26 19.84 -7.94
C ARG A 48 -1.42 20.69 -7.39
N ASP A 49 -2.53 20.06 -7.03
CA ASP A 49 -3.69 20.76 -6.45
C ASP A 49 -3.32 21.45 -5.12
N PHE A 50 -2.48 20.80 -4.28
CA PHE A 50 -1.95 21.45 -3.09
C PHE A 50 -1.16 22.74 -3.42
N PHE A 51 -0.24 22.71 -4.38
CA PHE A 51 0.54 23.89 -4.75
C PHE A 51 -0.30 24.99 -5.41
N ASN A 52 -1.44 24.65 -6.02
CA ASN A 52 -2.36 25.63 -6.58
C ASN A 52 -3.17 26.38 -5.51
N HIS A 53 -3.46 25.75 -4.38
CA HIS A 53 -4.35 26.30 -3.34
C HIS A 53 -3.69 26.47 -1.98
N TYR A 54 -2.56 25.82 -1.72
CA TYR A 54 -1.84 25.75 -0.44
C TYR A 54 -2.73 25.30 0.74
N ASP A 55 -3.72 24.46 0.45
CA ASP A 55 -4.66 23.94 1.45
C ASP A 55 -4.47 22.43 1.64
N LEU A 56 -3.95 22.03 2.80
CA LEU A 56 -3.82 20.65 3.21
C LEU A 56 -5.15 20.03 3.68
N SER A 57 -6.12 20.86 4.03
CA SER A 57 -7.42 20.41 4.52
C SER A 57 -8.38 20.07 3.38
N ASP A 58 -8.22 20.65 2.19
CA ASP A 58 -9.00 20.31 1.00
C ASP A 58 -8.51 18.98 0.39
N ASN A 59 -9.28 17.92 0.64
CA ASN A 59 -9.02 16.58 0.14
C ASN A 59 -9.78 16.26 -1.14
N ILE A 60 -10.54 17.22 -1.69
CA ILE A 60 -11.44 17.00 -2.81
C ILE A 60 -10.81 17.47 -4.11
N ILE A 61 -10.50 16.53 -5.00
CA ILE A 61 -10.09 16.81 -6.37
C ILE A 61 -11.34 17.13 -7.19
N LYS A 62 -11.60 18.41 -7.42
CA LYS A 62 -12.84 18.88 -8.08
C LYS A 62 -12.97 18.45 -9.54
N ARG A 63 -11.83 18.26 -10.23
CA ARG A 63 -11.79 17.82 -11.64
C ARG A 63 -12.07 16.33 -11.84
N CYS A 64 -12.16 15.55 -10.76
CA CYS A 64 -12.43 14.11 -10.77
C CYS A 64 -13.83 13.81 -10.23
N ASN A 65 -14.46 12.73 -10.73
CA ASN A 65 -15.79 12.31 -10.28
C ASN A 65 -16.85 13.41 -10.45
N VAL A 66 -16.81 14.10 -11.58
CA VAL A 66 -17.70 15.24 -11.86
C VAL A 66 -19.16 14.77 -11.92
N PRO A 67 -20.10 15.50 -11.28
CA PRO A 67 -19.95 16.81 -10.62
C PRO A 67 -19.60 16.76 -9.12
N TYR A 68 -19.40 15.58 -8.52
CA TYR A 68 -19.33 15.40 -7.07
C TYR A 68 -17.96 15.71 -6.47
N GLY A 69 -16.88 15.64 -7.27
CA GLY A 69 -15.51 15.67 -6.78
C GLY A 69 -15.05 14.31 -6.23
N CYS A 70 -13.75 14.17 -6.06
CA CYS A 70 -13.09 12.95 -5.61
C CYS A 70 -12.43 13.17 -4.26
N SER A 71 -12.86 12.46 -3.23
CA SER A 71 -12.12 12.33 -1.98
C SER A 71 -11.29 11.04 -2.03
N LEU A 72 -9.97 11.16 -1.97
CA LEU A 72 -9.09 10.00 -1.91
C LEU A 72 -8.98 9.49 -0.47
N HIS A 73 -8.84 8.18 -0.32
CA HIS A 73 -8.66 7.51 0.98
C HIS A 73 -7.25 7.63 1.55
N TRP A 74 -6.31 8.16 0.76
CA TRP A 74 -4.93 8.29 1.17
C TRP A 74 -4.73 9.39 2.17
N THR A 75 -3.97 9.12 3.24
CA THR A 75 -3.61 10.12 4.22
C THR A 75 -2.70 11.18 3.62
N ARG A 76 -2.74 12.41 4.16
CA ARG A 76 -1.84 13.50 3.75
C ARG A 76 -0.38 13.28 4.17
N PHE A 77 -0.12 12.32 5.05
CA PHE A 77 1.22 12.09 5.57
C PHE A 77 2.23 11.73 4.46
N TYR A 78 1.83 10.86 3.53
CA TYR A 78 2.69 10.52 2.40
C TYR A 78 2.95 11.73 1.50
N ASP A 79 1.98 12.61 1.34
CA ASP A 79 2.10 13.79 0.48
C ASP A 79 3.28 14.67 0.89
N PHE A 80 3.64 14.76 2.19
CA PHE A 80 4.79 15.53 2.64
C PHE A 80 6.11 15.06 2.04
N PHE A 81 6.24 13.75 1.77
CA PHE A 81 7.43 13.19 1.12
C PHE A 81 7.52 13.54 -0.36
N LEU A 82 6.45 14.02 -0.97
CA LEU A 82 6.43 14.56 -2.33
C LEU A 82 6.45 16.09 -2.32
N ILE A 83 5.69 16.74 -1.45
CA ILE A 83 5.58 18.21 -1.36
C ILE A 83 6.94 18.84 -1.02
N ILE A 84 7.59 18.38 0.05
CA ILE A 84 8.83 18.99 0.54
C ILE A 84 9.95 18.93 -0.51
N PRO A 85 10.28 17.76 -1.09
CA PRO A 85 11.29 17.70 -2.14
C PRO A 85 10.90 18.49 -3.39
N SER A 86 9.62 18.48 -3.79
CA SER A 86 9.15 19.27 -4.96
C SER A 86 9.30 20.76 -4.72
N TYR A 87 8.96 21.24 -3.52
CA TYR A 87 9.16 22.64 -3.17
C TYR A 87 10.64 23.04 -3.20
N ILE A 88 11.53 22.21 -2.61
CA ILE A 88 12.98 22.48 -2.65
C ILE A 88 13.49 22.45 -4.09
N LEU A 89 13.08 21.47 -4.89
CA LEU A 89 13.54 21.31 -6.26
C LEU A 89 13.01 22.43 -7.19
N SER A 90 11.85 23.04 -6.86
CA SER A 90 11.27 24.13 -7.66
C SER A 90 12.16 25.38 -7.75
N PHE A 91 13.08 25.57 -6.80
CA PHE A 91 14.08 26.64 -6.88
C PHE A 91 15.16 26.40 -7.95
N PHE A 92 15.26 25.18 -8.46
CA PHE A 92 16.27 24.75 -9.45
C PHE A 92 15.65 24.31 -10.76
N THR A 93 14.31 24.34 -10.88
CA THR A 93 13.57 23.96 -12.08
C THR A 93 12.78 25.15 -12.63
N GLU A 94 12.35 25.07 -13.90
CA GLU A 94 11.60 26.14 -14.56
C GLU A 94 10.20 26.35 -13.98
N SER A 95 9.62 25.31 -13.36
CA SER A 95 8.29 25.35 -12.76
C SER A 95 8.12 24.32 -11.67
N ILE A 96 7.13 24.56 -10.81
CA ILE A 96 6.73 23.58 -9.77
C ILE A 96 6.24 22.25 -10.38
N ASP A 97 5.60 22.29 -11.56
CA ASP A 97 5.15 21.08 -12.24
C ASP A 97 6.32 20.19 -12.69
N LYS A 98 7.42 20.81 -13.20
CA LYS A 98 8.66 20.06 -13.50
C LYS A 98 9.29 19.49 -12.24
N ALA A 99 9.29 20.23 -11.14
CA ALA A 99 9.79 19.73 -9.86
C ALA A 99 8.98 18.52 -9.35
N ILE A 100 7.64 18.61 -9.40
CA ILE A 100 6.72 17.51 -9.05
C ILE A 100 7.00 16.27 -9.91
N TYR A 101 7.16 16.48 -11.23
CA TYR A 101 7.49 15.41 -12.17
C TYR A 101 8.79 14.69 -11.79
N TYR A 102 9.90 15.43 -11.62
CA TYR A 102 11.19 14.83 -11.28
C TYR A 102 11.17 14.11 -9.93
N VAL A 103 10.53 14.70 -8.92
CA VAL A 103 10.35 14.04 -7.63
C VAL A 103 9.53 12.76 -7.78
N GLY A 104 8.43 12.80 -8.54
CA GLY A 104 7.60 11.63 -8.82
C GLY A 104 8.38 10.49 -9.47
N VAL A 105 9.29 10.82 -10.39
CA VAL A 105 10.13 9.80 -11.05
C VAL A 105 11.16 9.18 -10.11
N VAL A 106 11.82 9.96 -9.24
CA VAL A 106 13.02 9.48 -8.53
C VAL A 106 12.83 9.11 -7.06
N ILE A 107 11.70 9.47 -6.44
CA ILE A 107 11.52 9.31 -4.99
C ILE A 107 11.61 7.84 -4.54
N SER A 108 10.97 6.92 -5.24
CA SER A 108 10.92 5.52 -4.85
C SER A 108 12.26 4.79 -4.97
N PRO A 109 13.05 4.95 -6.05
CA PRO A 109 14.42 4.44 -6.09
C PRO A 109 15.31 4.99 -4.96
N ILE A 110 15.20 6.27 -4.64
CA ILE A 110 15.98 6.88 -3.55
C ILE A 110 15.62 6.23 -2.21
N VAL A 111 14.33 6.11 -1.91
CA VAL A 111 13.87 5.47 -0.68
C VAL A 111 14.27 3.99 -0.65
N ARG A 112 14.24 3.30 -1.78
CA ARG A 112 14.66 1.90 -1.88
C ARG A 112 16.17 1.72 -1.64
N ILE A 113 17.02 2.65 -2.10
CA ILE A 113 18.46 2.66 -1.76
C ILE A 113 18.62 2.74 -0.23
N ILE A 114 17.94 3.69 0.42
CA ILE A 114 17.99 3.85 1.88
C ILE A 114 17.51 2.57 2.55
N THR A 115 16.40 2.00 2.08
CA THR A 115 15.81 0.75 2.59
C THR A 115 16.79 -0.40 2.50
N THR A 116 17.49 -0.55 1.37
CA THR A 116 18.50 -1.60 1.15
C THR A 116 19.65 -1.50 2.16
N ILE A 117 20.12 -0.29 2.42
CA ILE A 117 21.19 -0.04 3.41
C ILE A 117 20.72 -0.39 4.82
N VAL A 118 19.50 0.03 5.19
CA VAL A 118 18.89 -0.29 6.49
C VAL A 118 18.67 -1.79 6.64
N PHE A 119 18.19 -2.45 5.59
CA PHE A 119 17.98 -3.89 5.54
C PHE A 119 19.29 -4.67 5.70
N LEU A 120 20.34 -4.29 4.96
CA LEU A 120 21.69 -4.85 5.14
C LEU A 120 22.14 -4.75 6.61
N LYS A 121 21.98 -3.56 7.22
CA LYS A 121 22.37 -3.34 8.62
C LYS A 121 21.58 -4.23 9.59
N LEU A 122 20.28 -4.43 9.35
CA LEU A 122 19.46 -5.32 10.15
C LEU A 122 19.93 -6.76 10.01
N MET A 123 20.12 -7.24 8.77
CA MET A 123 20.54 -8.62 8.50
C MET A 123 21.92 -8.92 9.08
N GLN A 124 22.83 -7.98 9.11
CA GLN A 124 24.16 -8.15 9.73
C GLN A 124 24.13 -8.38 11.25
N ASN A 125 23.05 -7.99 11.92
CA ASN A 125 22.85 -8.31 13.34
C ASN A 125 22.36 -9.76 13.56
N ILE A 126 21.80 -10.38 12.53
CA ILE A 126 21.09 -11.66 12.59
C ILE A 126 21.88 -12.77 11.92
N MET A 127 22.52 -12.47 10.80
CA MET A 127 23.26 -13.38 9.92
C MET A 127 24.76 -13.03 9.87
N ARG A 128 25.56 -13.91 9.25
CA ARG A 128 26.95 -13.60 8.90
C ARG A 128 27.00 -12.50 7.84
N ARG A 129 28.13 -11.80 7.76
CA ARG A 129 28.31 -10.67 6.82
C ARG A 129 27.99 -11.02 5.37
N ASP A 130 28.53 -12.13 4.89
CA ASP A 130 28.33 -12.55 3.50
C ASP A 130 26.88 -12.91 3.21
N ASP A 131 26.20 -13.58 4.15
CA ASP A 131 24.79 -13.96 4.03
C ASP A 131 23.88 -12.72 4.08
N ALA A 132 24.20 -11.75 4.95
CA ALA A 132 23.49 -10.47 5.02
C ALA A 132 23.63 -9.65 3.73
N PHE A 133 24.80 -9.70 3.09
CA PHE A 133 25.02 -9.04 1.80
C PHE A 133 24.18 -9.72 0.70
N LEU A 134 24.19 -11.05 0.62
CA LEU A 134 23.37 -11.79 -0.34
C LEU A 134 21.87 -11.56 -0.13
N CYS A 135 21.44 -11.45 1.13
CA CYS A 135 20.04 -11.10 1.45
C CYS A 135 19.67 -9.70 0.93
N ALA A 136 20.60 -8.74 1.05
CA ALA A 136 20.39 -7.41 0.49
C ALA A 136 20.41 -7.41 -1.06
N VAL A 137 21.24 -8.24 -1.68
CA VAL A 137 21.20 -8.44 -3.14
C VAL A 137 19.86 -9.03 -3.58
N LEU A 138 19.35 -10.06 -2.90
CA LEU A 138 18.01 -10.60 -3.17
C LEU A 138 16.93 -9.52 -3.05
N PHE A 139 16.98 -8.68 -2.02
CA PHE A 139 16.05 -7.56 -1.86
C PHE A 139 16.09 -6.59 -3.05
N VAL A 140 17.30 -6.31 -3.58
CA VAL A 140 17.48 -5.42 -4.74
C VAL A 140 16.91 -6.01 -6.03
N VAL A 141 17.10 -7.31 -6.27
CA VAL A 141 16.72 -7.92 -7.55
C VAL A 141 15.35 -8.60 -7.53
N HIS A 142 14.70 -8.70 -6.37
CA HIS A 142 13.39 -9.34 -6.24
C HIS A 142 12.33 -8.57 -7.05
N PRO A 143 11.61 -9.22 -7.99
CA PRO A 143 10.72 -8.53 -8.93
C PRO A 143 9.66 -7.68 -8.23
N ILE A 144 8.95 -8.25 -7.24
CA ILE A 144 7.89 -7.54 -6.50
C ILE A 144 8.44 -6.32 -5.75
N MET A 145 9.66 -6.42 -5.17
CA MET A 145 10.30 -5.27 -4.53
C MET A 145 10.75 -4.24 -5.58
N THR A 146 11.12 -4.70 -6.78
CA THR A 146 11.54 -3.83 -7.88
C THR A 146 10.37 -3.03 -8.42
N VAL A 147 9.26 -3.68 -8.76
CA VAL A 147 8.06 -2.99 -9.27
C VAL A 147 7.57 -1.92 -8.30
N ASN A 148 7.54 -2.22 -6.99
CA ASN A 148 7.06 -1.29 -5.96
C ASN A 148 8.07 -0.21 -5.54
N GLY A 149 9.27 -0.22 -6.04
CA GLY A 149 10.32 0.77 -5.72
C GLY A 149 11.08 1.27 -6.95
N ASN A 150 10.43 1.30 -8.12
CA ASN A 150 11.03 1.67 -9.40
C ASN A 150 10.96 3.18 -9.68
N PHE A 151 11.67 3.62 -10.72
CA PHE A 151 11.47 4.95 -11.31
C PHE A 151 10.02 5.10 -11.80
N GLY A 152 9.47 6.30 -11.69
CA GLY A 152 8.09 6.59 -12.11
C GLY A 152 7.03 5.91 -11.23
N ARG A 153 7.37 5.51 -10.01
CA ARG A 153 6.45 4.91 -9.03
C ARG A 153 6.35 5.75 -7.75
N PRO A 154 5.81 6.98 -7.78
CA PRO A 154 5.62 7.82 -6.59
C PRO A 154 4.51 7.30 -5.69
N ASP A 155 4.59 6.02 -5.33
CA ASP A 155 3.63 5.38 -4.45
C ASP A 155 4.23 5.04 -3.07
N HIS A 156 3.35 4.84 -2.11
CA HIS A 156 3.69 4.67 -0.69
C HIS A 156 4.41 3.35 -0.36
N HIS A 157 4.40 2.36 -1.25
CA HIS A 157 4.99 1.04 -1.03
C HIS A 157 6.49 1.08 -0.72
N ALA A 158 7.25 1.98 -1.35
CA ALA A 158 8.67 2.15 -1.04
C ALA A 158 8.89 2.59 0.43
N PHE A 159 8.01 3.44 0.95
CA PHE A 159 8.05 3.88 2.35
C PHE A 159 7.56 2.82 3.33
N ILE A 160 6.57 2.00 2.93
CA ILE A 160 6.16 0.83 3.72
C ILE A 160 7.37 -0.09 3.93
N MET A 161 8.13 -0.43 2.87
CA MET A 161 9.34 -1.23 2.98
C MET A 161 10.32 -0.62 4.00
N LEU A 162 10.60 0.67 3.88
CA LEU A 162 11.54 1.37 4.77
C LEU A 162 11.08 1.33 6.22
N PHE A 163 9.84 1.74 6.49
CA PHE A 163 9.36 1.84 7.87
C PHE A 163 9.17 0.48 8.52
N MET A 164 8.74 -0.54 7.77
CA MET A 164 8.64 -1.90 8.28
C MET A 164 10.01 -2.49 8.65
N ILE A 165 11.04 -2.27 7.83
CA ILE A 165 12.40 -2.74 8.13
C ILE A 165 12.99 -1.98 9.34
N LEU A 166 12.77 -0.68 9.42
CA LEU A 166 13.17 0.13 10.60
C LEU A 166 12.44 -0.33 11.87
N PHE A 167 11.13 -0.64 11.76
CA PHE A 167 10.33 -1.19 12.85
C PHE A 167 10.92 -2.51 13.34
N LEU A 168 11.15 -3.48 12.44
CA LEU A 168 11.75 -4.77 12.78
C LEU A 168 13.13 -4.61 13.44
N GLY A 169 13.95 -3.69 12.93
CA GLY A 169 15.25 -3.36 13.52
C GLY A 169 15.12 -2.80 14.94
N SER A 170 14.15 -1.92 15.17
CA SER A 170 13.89 -1.35 16.50
C SER A 170 13.32 -2.38 17.48
N VAL A 171 12.47 -3.28 17.03
CA VAL A 171 11.98 -4.42 17.83
C VAL A 171 13.15 -5.33 18.21
N PHE A 172 14.03 -5.67 17.26
CA PHE A 172 15.22 -6.46 17.52
C PHE A 172 16.12 -5.84 18.60
N GLU A 173 16.40 -4.54 18.52
CA GLU A 173 17.19 -3.84 19.53
C GLU A 173 16.47 -3.73 20.90
N ALA A 174 15.15 -3.62 20.90
CA ALA A 174 14.35 -3.66 22.13
C ALA A 174 14.49 -5.01 22.84
N ILE A 175 14.37 -6.12 22.11
CA ILE A 175 14.54 -7.47 22.63
C ILE A 175 15.97 -7.65 23.18
N LYS A 176 16.98 -7.23 22.43
CA LYS A 176 18.40 -7.32 22.81
C LYS A 176 18.72 -6.52 24.08
N SER A 177 18.04 -5.40 24.32
CA SER A 177 18.17 -4.60 25.53
C SER A 177 17.32 -5.09 26.71
N ASN A 178 16.71 -6.29 26.62
CA ASN A 178 15.73 -6.82 27.58
C ASN A 178 14.58 -5.84 27.86
N PHE A 179 14.09 -5.19 26.81
CA PHE A 179 12.94 -4.26 26.82
C PHE A 179 13.09 -3.02 27.71
N LYS A 180 14.30 -2.67 28.11
CA LYS A 180 14.57 -1.49 28.95
C LYS A 180 14.64 -0.19 28.16
N LYS A 181 14.85 -0.29 26.85
CA LYS A 181 15.05 0.84 25.93
C LYS A 181 14.23 0.61 24.66
N HIS A 182 14.26 1.62 23.78
CA HIS A 182 13.71 1.56 22.42
C HIS A 182 12.17 1.55 22.29
N TYR A 183 11.38 1.60 23.38
CA TYR A 183 9.92 1.64 23.27
C TYR A 183 9.42 2.85 22.46
N LEU A 184 10.08 4.00 22.59
CA LEU A 184 9.75 5.20 21.80
C LEU A 184 10.04 5.02 20.31
N SER A 185 11.17 4.41 19.96
CA SER A 185 11.51 4.14 18.55
C SER A 185 10.53 3.17 17.93
N VAL A 186 10.21 2.08 18.63
CA VAL A 186 9.22 1.10 18.17
C VAL A 186 7.84 1.74 18.03
N ALA A 187 7.40 2.55 19.01
CA ALA A 187 6.11 3.23 18.97
C ALA A 187 6.00 4.21 17.81
N ARG A 188 7.02 5.07 17.61
CA ARG A 188 7.05 6.03 16.50
C ARG A 188 7.00 5.34 15.15
N LEU A 189 7.79 4.27 14.98
CA LEU A 189 7.78 3.50 13.74
C LEU A 189 6.46 2.76 13.54
N THR A 190 5.83 2.23 14.60
CA THR A 190 4.46 1.70 14.55
C THR A 190 3.49 2.78 14.03
N THR A 191 3.56 3.99 14.58
CA THR A 191 2.71 5.11 14.15
C THR A 191 2.94 5.45 12.68
N LEU A 192 4.21 5.57 12.25
CA LEU A 192 4.56 5.86 10.86
C LEU A 192 4.06 4.77 9.89
N CYS A 193 4.22 3.50 10.25
CA CYS A 193 3.72 2.38 9.45
C CYS A 193 2.21 2.46 9.26
N VAL A 194 1.44 2.57 10.35
CA VAL A 194 -0.04 2.64 10.29
C VAL A 194 -0.51 3.90 9.54
N TRP A 195 0.22 5.01 9.68
CA TRP A 195 -0.11 6.27 9.01
C TRP A 195 0.12 6.22 7.50
N ILE A 196 1.19 5.56 7.06
CA ILE A 196 1.45 5.35 5.62
C ILE A 196 0.40 4.43 5.00
N SER A 197 0.10 3.30 5.66
CA SER A 197 -0.91 2.36 5.20
C SER A 197 -1.46 1.52 6.36
N PRO A 198 -2.79 1.44 6.52
CA PRO A 198 -3.42 0.54 7.49
C PRO A 198 -3.08 -0.94 7.28
N GLU A 199 -2.66 -1.35 6.09
CA GLU A 199 -2.24 -2.73 5.78
C GLU A 199 -1.06 -3.20 6.63
N THR A 200 -0.25 -2.26 7.12
CA THR A 200 0.88 -2.57 8.02
C THR A 200 0.43 -3.00 9.42
N LEU A 201 -0.85 -2.82 9.76
CA LEU A 201 -1.38 -3.16 11.08
C LEU A 201 -1.16 -4.64 11.44
N ILE A 202 -1.31 -5.54 10.47
CA ILE A 202 -1.19 -7.00 10.67
C ILE A 202 0.19 -7.37 11.24
N PRO A 203 1.33 -7.05 10.63
CA PRO A 203 2.64 -7.42 11.15
C PRO A 203 2.98 -6.71 12.47
N LEU A 204 2.44 -5.52 12.70
CA LEU A 204 2.62 -4.80 13.96
C LEU A 204 1.92 -5.53 15.11
N LEU A 205 0.69 -6.00 14.89
CA LEU A 205 -0.08 -6.78 15.86
C LEU A 205 0.50 -8.18 16.07
N ILE A 206 0.99 -8.84 15.02
CA ILE A 206 1.69 -10.12 15.13
C ILE A 206 2.92 -9.97 16.04
N SER A 207 3.70 -8.89 15.84
CA SER A 207 4.87 -8.62 16.67
C SER A 207 4.50 -8.45 18.15
N ASP A 208 3.45 -7.68 18.45
CA ASP A 208 2.96 -7.51 19.81
C ASP A 208 2.45 -8.83 20.40
N GLY A 209 1.74 -9.64 19.61
CA GLY A 209 1.27 -10.96 20.01
C GLY A 209 2.40 -11.94 20.34
N ILE A 210 3.44 -12.01 19.52
CA ILE A 210 4.62 -12.85 19.77
C ILE A 210 5.36 -12.40 21.04
N LEU A 211 5.55 -11.09 21.22
CA LEU A 211 6.18 -10.55 22.43
C LEU A 211 5.33 -10.82 23.68
N PHE A 212 4.01 -10.74 23.55
CA PHE A 212 3.07 -11.09 24.62
C PHE A 212 3.20 -12.56 25.02
N LEU A 213 3.15 -13.47 24.05
CA LEU A 213 3.34 -14.91 24.29
C LEU A 213 4.71 -15.19 24.90
N TYR A 214 5.75 -14.52 24.40
CA TYR A 214 7.09 -14.65 24.95
C TYR A 214 7.18 -14.22 26.41
N ALA A 215 6.41 -13.21 26.84
CA ALA A 215 6.36 -12.80 28.23
C ALA A 215 5.94 -13.96 29.16
N PHE A 216 4.93 -14.74 28.76
CA PHE A 216 4.48 -15.89 29.56
C PHE A 216 5.50 -17.04 29.64
N MET A 217 6.42 -17.12 28.70
CA MET A 217 7.49 -18.13 28.70
C MET A 217 8.68 -17.73 29.60
N GLN A 218 8.64 -16.56 30.24
CA GLN A 218 9.71 -16.12 31.12
C GLN A 218 9.58 -16.73 32.52
N ASN A 219 10.68 -17.29 33.00
CA ASN A 219 10.71 -17.96 34.33
C ASN A 219 10.84 -16.98 35.51
N THR A 220 10.92 -15.69 35.25
CA THR A 220 11.07 -14.66 36.31
C THR A 220 10.07 -13.53 36.11
N ASP A 221 9.35 -13.20 37.18
CA ASP A 221 8.37 -12.11 37.21
C ASP A 221 8.94 -10.78 36.74
N ARG A 222 10.22 -10.53 37.02
CA ARG A 222 10.89 -9.28 36.59
C ARG A 222 11.04 -9.19 35.07
N LYS A 223 11.38 -10.29 34.38
CA LYS A 223 11.50 -10.30 32.91
C LYS A 223 10.14 -10.19 32.26
N GLN A 224 9.17 -10.92 32.77
CA GLN A 224 7.78 -10.86 32.35
C GLN A 224 7.22 -9.44 32.47
N HIS A 225 7.41 -8.82 33.64
CA HIS A 225 7.00 -7.44 33.89
C HIS A 225 7.67 -6.44 32.92
N ASN A 226 8.95 -6.58 32.63
CA ASN A 226 9.64 -5.70 31.67
C ASN A 226 9.01 -5.74 30.28
N ILE A 227 8.59 -6.91 29.80
CA ILE A 227 7.96 -7.05 28.47
C ILE A 227 6.57 -6.43 28.47
N PHE A 228 5.74 -6.71 29.47
CA PHE A 228 4.41 -6.11 29.57
C PHE A 228 4.47 -4.59 29.75
N HIS A 229 5.40 -4.12 30.55
CA HIS A 229 5.65 -2.69 30.71
C HIS A 229 6.08 -2.02 29.40
N PHE A 230 6.97 -2.66 28.64
CA PHE A 230 7.40 -2.20 27.32
C PHE A 230 6.21 -2.13 26.34
N LEU A 231 5.40 -3.21 26.26
CA LEU A 231 4.23 -3.25 25.38
C LEU A 231 3.19 -2.19 25.78
N CYS A 232 2.96 -1.99 27.07
CA CYS A 232 2.10 -0.94 27.57
C CYS A 232 2.58 0.46 27.15
N LEU A 233 3.86 0.78 27.46
CA LEU A 233 4.42 2.09 27.12
C LEU A 233 4.47 2.36 25.62
N LYS A 234 4.85 1.35 24.83
CA LYS A 234 4.87 1.43 23.38
C LYS A 234 3.48 1.78 22.83
N ASN A 235 2.45 1.04 23.25
CA ASN A 235 1.09 1.27 22.74
C ASN A 235 0.47 2.58 23.26
N LEU A 236 0.78 3.02 24.47
CA LEU A 236 0.40 4.36 24.96
C LEU A 236 1.03 5.48 24.12
N GLU A 237 2.30 5.33 23.72
CA GLU A 237 2.95 6.30 22.84
C GLU A 237 2.31 6.31 21.44
N VAL A 238 1.93 5.13 20.91
CA VAL A 238 1.18 5.04 19.64
C VAL A 238 -0.16 5.77 19.76
N VAL A 239 -0.91 5.59 20.84
CA VAL A 239 -2.16 6.31 21.10
C VAL A 239 -1.95 7.82 21.08
N CYS A 240 -0.90 8.32 21.76
CA CYS A 240 -0.57 9.75 21.76
C CYS A 240 -0.24 10.26 20.36
N SER A 241 0.63 9.54 19.65
CA SER A 241 1.14 9.93 18.33
C SER A 241 0.04 9.88 17.26
N VAL A 242 -0.76 8.80 17.22
CA VAL A 242 -1.88 8.66 16.29
C VAL A 242 -2.95 9.70 16.58
N GLY A 243 -3.28 9.92 17.86
CA GLY A 243 -4.25 10.96 18.25
C GLY A 243 -3.82 12.35 17.83
N LEU A 244 -2.55 12.71 18.03
CA LEU A 244 -2.02 14.01 17.61
C LEU A 244 -2.07 14.18 16.09
N LEU A 245 -1.68 13.15 15.34
CA LEU A 245 -1.70 13.18 13.88
C LEU A 245 -3.13 13.25 13.33
N LEU A 246 -4.10 12.55 13.93
CA LEU A 246 -5.51 12.66 13.57
C LEU A 246 -6.02 14.11 13.75
N LEU A 247 -5.62 14.79 14.82
CA LEU A 247 -5.98 16.19 15.06
C LEU A 247 -5.42 17.14 14.00
N ILE A 248 -4.21 16.86 13.50
CA ILE A 248 -3.52 17.78 12.58
C ILE A 248 -3.92 17.51 11.11
N ALA A 249 -4.09 16.25 10.73
CA ALA A 249 -4.06 15.86 9.32
C ALA A 249 -5.26 15.04 8.84
N SER A 250 -6.27 14.79 9.67
CA SER A 250 -7.44 14.02 9.22
C SER A 250 -8.64 14.93 8.90
N PRO A 251 -9.00 15.09 7.60
CA PRO A 251 -10.16 15.88 7.21
C PRO A 251 -11.49 15.30 7.68
N SER A 252 -11.53 13.98 7.94
CA SER A 252 -12.72 13.29 8.44
C SER A 252 -13.12 13.72 9.85
N LEU A 253 -12.20 14.28 10.62
CA LEU A 253 -12.48 14.82 11.97
C LEU A 253 -13.08 16.22 11.96
N HIS A 254 -12.93 16.97 10.87
CA HIS A 254 -13.43 18.34 10.77
C HIS A 254 -14.95 18.45 10.57
N LYS A 255 -15.67 17.34 10.45
CA LYS A 255 -17.12 17.32 10.28
C LYS A 255 -17.95 17.35 11.58
N GLY A 256 -17.28 17.39 12.75
CA GLY A 256 -17.98 17.47 14.04
C GLY A 256 -17.09 18.00 15.16
N ASP A 257 -17.33 19.22 15.60
CA ASP A 257 -16.49 19.94 16.58
C ASP A 257 -16.32 19.18 17.91
N TYR A 258 -17.29 18.38 18.31
CA TYR A 258 -17.25 17.61 19.57
C TYR A 258 -16.18 16.52 19.60
N TYR A 259 -15.85 15.91 18.45
CA TYR A 259 -14.82 14.89 18.38
C TYR A 259 -13.42 15.46 18.59
N ILE A 260 -13.16 16.66 18.10
CA ILE A 260 -11.85 17.35 18.24
C ILE A 260 -11.52 17.57 19.70
N TYR A 261 -12.45 18.14 20.48
CA TYR A 261 -12.23 18.39 21.89
C TYR A 261 -12.06 17.10 22.69
N GLY A 262 -12.88 16.07 22.39
CA GLY A 262 -12.72 14.75 22.98
C GLY A 262 -11.35 14.16 22.72
N MET A 263 -10.84 14.21 21.49
CA MET A 263 -9.53 13.71 21.10
C MET A 263 -8.39 14.48 21.79
N ILE A 264 -8.47 15.80 21.88
CA ILE A 264 -7.49 16.63 22.62
C ILE A 264 -7.40 16.18 24.08
N ILE A 265 -8.56 16.04 24.74
CA ILE A 265 -8.62 15.60 26.14
C ILE A 265 -7.96 14.21 26.30
N ILE A 266 -8.21 13.30 25.38
CA ILE A 266 -7.70 11.94 25.45
C ILE A 266 -6.20 11.87 25.18
N VAL A 267 -5.70 12.61 24.20
CA VAL A 267 -4.26 12.73 23.93
C VAL A 267 -3.56 13.32 25.15
N ALA A 268 -4.11 14.39 25.75
CA ALA A 268 -3.59 15.00 26.95
C ALA A 268 -3.62 14.04 28.16
N ALA A 269 -4.73 13.31 28.35
CA ALA A 269 -4.88 12.30 29.39
C ALA A 269 -3.90 11.14 29.21
N THR A 270 -3.69 10.68 27.98
CA THR A 270 -2.73 9.61 27.68
C THR A 270 -1.30 10.07 27.94
N TYR A 271 -0.97 11.29 27.54
CA TYR A 271 0.34 11.88 27.83
C TYR A 271 0.56 12.02 29.35
N ALA A 272 -0.44 12.51 30.08
CA ALA A 272 -0.41 12.60 31.53
C ALA A 272 -0.25 11.20 32.17
N THR A 273 -1.00 10.21 31.70
CA THR A 273 -0.86 8.82 32.15
C THR A 273 0.58 8.32 31.97
N ARG A 274 1.18 8.59 30.82
CA ARG A 274 2.57 8.23 30.54
C ARG A 274 3.57 8.91 31.51
N VAL A 275 3.39 10.20 31.80
CA VAL A 275 4.22 10.97 32.73
C VAL A 275 4.04 10.46 34.16
N PHE A 276 2.81 10.14 34.54
CA PHE A 276 2.43 9.76 35.89
C PHE A 276 2.37 8.23 36.12
N LEU A 277 2.82 7.41 35.15
CA LEU A 277 2.90 5.94 35.31
C LEU A 277 3.73 5.50 36.52
N LYS A 278 4.59 6.37 37.05
CA LYS A 278 5.27 6.16 38.32
C LYS A 278 4.31 6.19 39.53
N ASN A 279 3.15 6.84 39.40
CA ASN A 279 2.12 6.90 40.43
C ASN A 279 0.94 6.00 40.04
N LYS A 280 0.94 4.78 40.58
CA LYS A 280 0.00 3.72 40.26
C LYS A 280 -1.48 4.09 40.41
N LYS A 281 -1.81 4.93 41.39
CA LYS A 281 -3.20 5.36 41.65
C LYS A 281 -3.69 6.36 40.59
N LEU A 282 -2.85 7.29 40.19
CA LEU A 282 -3.21 8.34 39.23
C LEU A 282 -3.39 7.78 37.82
N SER A 283 -2.53 6.81 37.43
CA SER A 283 -2.63 6.15 36.12
C SER A 283 -3.95 5.39 35.95
N ASP A 284 -4.51 4.84 37.03
CA ASP A 284 -5.77 4.11 36.99
C ASP A 284 -6.96 5.01 36.61
N TYR A 285 -6.99 6.24 37.12
CA TYR A 285 -8.04 7.21 36.79
C TYR A 285 -7.96 7.64 35.33
N PHE A 286 -6.77 7.91 34.82
CA PHE A 286 -6.59 8.31 33.42
C PHE A 286 -6.98 7.20 32.46
N LEU A 287 -6.69 5.94 32.77
CA LEU A 287 -7.07 4.81 31.92
C LEU A 287 -8.58 4.56 31.89
N LEU A 288 -9.29 4.87 32.96
CA LEU A 288 -10.76 4.82 32.98
C LEU A 288 -11.41 5.76 31.96
N LEU A 289 -10.72 6.85 31.56
CA LEU A 289 -11.20 7.78 30.51
C LEU A 289 -11.27 7.12 29.13
N TYR A 290 -10.52 6.03 28.88
CA TYR A 290 -10.61 5.31 27.60
C TYR A 290 -11.86 4.44 27.48
N LEU A 291 -12.41 4.01 28.61
CA LEU A 291 -13.54 3.08 28.61
C LEU A 291 -14.77 3.63 27.87
N PRO A 292 -15.24 4.86 28.11
CA PRO A 292 -16.37 5.44 27.38
C PRO A 292 -16.13 5.50 25.86
N ILE A 293 -14.88 5.71 25.43
CA ILE A 293 -14.53 5.81 24.03
C ILE A 293 -14.54 4.45 23.38
N ILE A 294 -13.92 3.45 24.02
CA ILE A 294 -13.94 2.07 23.56
C ILE A 294 -15.38 1.57 23.42
N MET A 295 -16.24 1.90 24.38
CA MET A 295 -17.66 1.53 24.33
C MET A 295 -18.45 2.24 23.22
N ASN A 296 -18.01 3.40 22.78
CA ASN A 296 -18.63 4.13 21.69
C ASN A 296 -18.02 3.84 20.31
N LEU A 297 -16.96 3.02 20.20
CA LEU A 297 -16.36 2.64 18.92
C LEU A 297 -17.37 2.17 17.87
N PRO A 298 -18.43 1.37 18.21
CA PRO A 298 -19.43 0.97 17.23
C PRO A 298 -20.22 2.12 16.61
N ASN A 299 -20.31 3.26 17.28
CA ASN A 299 -21.05 4.45 16.85
C ASN A 299 -20.19 5.47 16.11
N ILE A 300 -18.87 5.29 16.09
CA ILE A 300 -17.95 6.19 15.40
C ILE A 300 -17.96 5.84 13.90
N PRO A 301 -18.01 6.85 12.99
CA PRO A 301 -17.83 6.60 11.57
C PRO A 301 -16.51 5.87 11.32
N ILE A 302 -16.60 4.69 10.74
CA ILE A 302 -15.46 3.81 10.53
C ILE A 302 -14.96 3.99 9.11
N TYR A 303 -13.76 4.54 8.98
CA TYR A 303 -13.00 4.53 7.74
C TYR A 303 -11.94 3.43 7.87
N TYR A 304 -12.04 2.40 7.04
CA TYR A 304 -11.14 1.25 7.09
C TYR A 304 -9.90 1.43 6.25
N ASP A 305 -10.01 2.29 5.27
CA ASP A 305 -9.06 2.55 4.20
C ASP A 305 -8.08 3.69 4.54
N GLU A 306 -8.34 4.43 5.61
CA GLU A 306 -7.43 5.45 6.15
C GLU A 306 -7.32 5.36 7.67
N ILE A 307 -6.27 5.96 8.23
CA ILE A 307 -6.15 6.05 9.68
C ILE A 307 -7.29 6.90 10.25
N SER A 308 -8.01 6.34 11.22
CA SER A 308 -9.22 6.93 11.78
C SER A 308 -9.31 6.69 13.29
N ALA A 309 -10.34 7.21 13.91
CA ALA A 309 -10.62 7.03 15.33
C ALA A 309 -10.69 5.55 15.75
N VAL A 310 -11.06 4.64 14.85
CA VAL A 310 -11.07 3.19 15.12
C VAL A 310 -9.67 2.66 15.35
N HIS A 311 -8.69 3.04 14.55
CA HIS A 311 -7.30 2.63 14.73
C HIS A 311 -6.74 3.17 16.05
N TRP A 312 -7.10 4.41 16.39
CA TRP A 312 -6.75 5.00 17.67
C TRP A 312 -7.37 4.21 18.83
N GLY A 313 -8.67 3.88 18.76
CA GLY A 313 -9.37 3.07 19.76
C GLY A 313 -8.79 1.66 19.90
N LEU A 314 -8.36 1.05 18.80
CA LEU A 314 -7.66 -0.24 18.80
C LEU A 314 -6.39 -0.17 19.65
N TYR A 315 -5.51 0.80 19.38
CA TYR A 315 -4.27 0.96 20.14
C TYR A 315 -4.54 1.34 21.61
N ALA A 316 -5.57 2.14 21.88
CA ALA A 316 -5.99 2.44 23.24
C ALA A 316 -6.41 1.17 24.00
N SER A 317 -7.17 0.29 23.36
CA SER A 317 -7.59 -1.00 23.92
C SER A 317 -6.40 -1.93 24.17
N ILE A 318 -5.47 -2.01 23.24
CA ILE A 318 -4.23 -2.79 23.36
C ILE A 318 -3.35 -2.23 24.50
N ALA A 319 -3.20 -0.91 24.60
CA ALA A 319 -2.45 -0.28 25.68
C ALA A 319 -3.06 -0.59 27.04
N TYR A 320 -4.39 -0.52 27.15
CA TYR A 320 -5.11 -0.85 28.38
C TYR A 320 -4.97 -2.34 28.75
N PHE A 321 -5.06 -3.23 27.77
CA PHE A 321 -4.84 -4.66 27.96
C PHE A 321 -3.46 -4.94 28.56
N PHE A 322 -2.39 -4.40 27.94
CA PHE A 322 -1.03 -4.59 28.47
C PHE A 322 -0.79 -3.90 29.81
N TYR A 323 -1.51 -2.80 30.08
CA TYR A 323 -1.46 -2.15 31.39
C TYR A 323 -1.95 -3.08 32.52
N ILE A 324 -3.03 -3.82 32.28
CA ILE A 324 -3.53 -4.80 33.25
C ILE A 324 -2.43 -5.80 33.61
N PHE A 325 -1.77 -6.37 32.62
CA PHE A 325 -0.69 -7.35 32.84
C PHE A 325 0.56 -6.74 33.49
N ALA A 326 0.87 -5.48 33.18
CA ALA A 326 2.06 -4.83 33.72
C ALA A 326 1.90 -4.36 35.18
N TYR A 327 0.73 -3.89 35.59
CA TYR A 327 0.61 -3.10 36.82
C TYR A 327 -0.45 -3.59 37.79
N LYS A 328 -1.40 -4.43 37.37
CA LYS A 328 -2.47 -4.85 38.27
C LYS A 328 -2.37 -6.32 38.62
N PRO A 329 -2.49 -6.67 39.94
CA PRO A 329 -2.75 -8.06 40.30
C PRO A 329 -4.07 -8.48 39.64
N MET A 330 -4.14 -9.74 39.25
CA MET A 330 -5.30 -10.32 38.57
C MET A 330 -6.54 -10.31 39.49
N LYS A 331 -7.27 -9.19 39.47
CA LYS A 331 -8.55 -9.05 40.15
C LYS A 331 -9.70 -9.38 39.20
N PRO A 332 -10.81 -9.94 39.66
CA PRO A 332 -11.96 -10.29 38.82
C PRO A 332 -12.44 -9.14 37.94
N ILE A 333 -12.42 -7.89 38.43
CA ILE A 333 -12.80 -6.70 37.67
C ILE A 333 -11.92 -6.47 36.45
N ASN A 334 -10.64 -6.80 36.52
CA ASN A 334 -9.72 -6.61 35.40
C ASN A 334 -9.99 -7.63 34.26
N TYR A 335 -10.37 -8.86 34.61
CA TYR A 335 -10.82 -9.84 33.62
C TYR A 335 -12.14 -9.40 32.98
N PHE A 336 -13.08 -8.92 33.79
CA PHE A 336 -14.34 -8.40 33.27
C PHE A 336 -14.12 -7.24 32.28
N LEU A 337 -13.26 -6.29 32.63
CA LEU A 337 -12.91 -5.16 31.73
C LEU A 337 -12.20 -5.65 30.46
N ALA A 338 -11.26 -6.59 30.56
CA ALA A 338 -10.58 -7.16 29.39
C ALA A 338 -11.56 -7.91 28.48
N ILE A 339 -12.48 -8.68 29.05
CA ILE A 339 -13.55 -9.37 28.31
C ILE A 339 -14.46 -8.36 27.64
N THR A 340 -14.89 -7.32 28.34
CA THR A 340 -15.75 -6.26 27.79
C THR A 340 -15.09 -5.57 26.61
N ILE A 341 -13.81 -5.20 26.73
CA ILE A 341 -13.03 -4.63 25.63
C ILE A 341 -12.97 -5.60 24.45
N GLY A 342 -12.72 -6.89 24.71
CA GLY A 342 -12.71 -7.94 23.68
C GLY A 342 -14.06 -8.07 22.97
N LEU A 343 -15.17 -8.03 23.71
CA LEU A 343 -16.53 -8.11 23.15
C LEU A 343 -16.87 -6.87 22.28
N VAL A 344 -16.50 -5.67 22.73
CA VAL A 344 -16.63 -4.45 21.92
C VAL A 344 -15.83 -4.57 20.63
N PHE A 345 -14.62 -5.10 20.71
CA PHE A 345 -13.78 -5.37 19.56
C PHE A 345 -14.43 -6.37 18.60
N LEU A 346 -14.95 -7.48 19.10
CA LEU A 346 -15.66 -8.47 18.28
C LEU A 346 -16.90 -7.88 17.61
N GLY A 347 -17.58 -6.91 18.24
CA GLY A 347 -18.70 -6.18 17.64
C GLY A 347 -18.29 -5.22 16.49
N VAL A 348 -17.09 -4.65 16.56
CA VAL A 348 -16.54 -3.73 15.54
C VAL A 348 -15.73 -4.50 14.48
N TYR A 349 -15.11 -5.61 14.86
CA TYR A 349 -14.17 -6.40 14.07
C TYR A 349 -14.72 -6.91 12.71
N PRO A 350 -15.98 -7.39 12.59
CA PRO A 350 -16.50 -7.80 11.29
C PRO A 350 -16.51 -6.66 10.27
N LYS A 351 -16.86 -5.44 10.70
CA LYS A 351 -16.81 -4.24 9.85
C LYS A 351 -15.36 -3.86 9.52
N PHE A 352 -14.46 -3.99 10.49
CA PHE A 352 -13.04 -3.72 10.32
C PHE A 352 -12.40 -4.70 9.33
N LEU A 353 -12.74 -6.00 9.40
CA LEU A 353 -12.25 -7.02 8.46
C LEU A 353 -12.80 -6.86 7.04
N GLN A 354 -13.95 -6.20 6.88
CA GLN A 354 -14.46 -5.88 5.56
C GLN A 354 -13.56 -4.91 4.78
N GLY A 355 -12.69 -4.17 5.48
CA GLY A 355 -11.75 -3.24 4.86
C GLY A 355 -12.44 -2.29 3.88
N MET A 356 -11.90 -2.13 2.69
CA MET A 356 -12.51 -1.32 1.62
C MET A 356 -13.91 -1.80 1.22
N GLU A 357 -14.20 -3.08 1.32
CA GLU A 357 -15.49 -3.64 0.93
C GLU A 357 -16.65 -3.12 1.80
N GLY A 358 -16.39 -2.76 3.06
CA GLY A 358 -17.41 -2.25 3.97
C GLY A 358 -18.05 -0.91 3.57
N GLY A 359 -17.36 -0.14 2.70
CA GLY A 359 -17.82 1.14 2.16
C GLY A 359 -18.35 1.07 0.72
N ILE A 360 -18.29 -0.09 0.07
CA ILE A 360 -18.64 -0.26 -1.35
C ILE A 360 -20.04 -0.88 -1.47
N THR A 361 -20.88 -0.29 -2.34
CA THR A 361 -22.18 -0.87 -2.64
C THR A 361 -22.04 -2.22 -3.34
N PRO A 362 -22.97 -3.17 -3.15
CA PRO A 362 -22.92 -4.48 -3.83
C PRO A 362 -22.81 -4.34 -5.35
N TYR A 363 -23.47 -3.33 -5.94
CA TYR A 363 -23.41 -3.07 -7.38
C TYR A 363 -21.98 -2.69 -7.83
N VAL A 364 -21.32 -1.74 -7.17
CA VAL A 364 -19.95 -1.33 -7.50
C VAL A 364 -18.95 -2.46 -7.24
N ARG A 365 -19.19 -3.30 -6.22
CA ARG A 365 -18.39 -4.50 -6.00
C ARG A 365 -18.40 -5.42 -7.22
N GLU A 366 -19.56 -5.68 -7.82
CA GLU A 366 -19.68 -6.57 -8.99
C GLU A 366 -19.08 -5.96 -10.26
N ILE A 367 -19.37 -4.69 -10.54
CA ILE A 367 -18.95 -4.07 -11.81
C ILE A 367 -17.48 -3.64 -11.83
N TRP A 368 -16.88 -3.40 -10.69
CA TRP A 368 -15.54 -2.82 -10.58
C TRP A 368 -14.60 -3.61 -9.67
N LEU A 369 -14.87 -3.74 -8.36
CA LEU A 369 -13.93 -4.29 -7.39
C LEU A 369 -13.48 -5.72 -7.74
N LYS A 370 -14.41 -6.57 -8.14
CA LYS A 370 -14.11 -7.95 -8.55
C LYS A 370 -13.28 -8.07 -9.83
N LYS A 371 -13.12 -6.98 -10.59
CA LYS A 371 -12.31 -6.95 -11.82
C LYS A 371 -10.89 -6.46 -11.59
N ILE A 372 -10.59 -5.93 -10.41
CA ILE A 372 -9.24 -5.47 -10.06
C ILE A 372 -8.36 -6.68 -9.78
N SER A 373 -7.36 -6.93 -10.64
CA SER A 373 -6.50 -8.12 -10.55
C SER A 373 -5.75 -8.22 -9.22
N GLU A 374 -5.29 -7.11 -8.66
CA GLU A 374 -4.60 -7.08 -7.37
C GLU A 374 -5.50 -7.46 -6.17
N MET A 375 -6.83 -7.27 -6.29
CA MET A 375 -7.81 -7.64 -5.27
C MET A 375 -8.32 -9.07 -5.44
N GLN A 376 -8.03 -9.71 -6.57
CA GLN A 376 -8.41 -11.09 -6.84
C GLN A 376 -7.40 -12.07 -6.23
N SER A 377 -7.88 -13.29 -6.00
CA SER A 377 -6.98 -14.42 -5.75
C SER A 377 -6.09 -14.70 -6.96
N PRO A 378 -4.82 -15.07 -6.77
CA PRO A 378 -3.93 -15.48 -7.86
C PRO A 378 -4.52 -16.56 -8.78
N PHE A 379 -5.38 -17.41 -8.23
CA PHE A 379 -6.07 -18.47 -8.98
C PHE A 379 -7.15 -17.95 -9.92
N ILE A 380 -7.65 -16.73 -9.69
CA ILE A 380 -8.68 -16.07 -10.51
C ILE A 380 -8.03 -15.10 -11.51
N SER A 381 -7.01 -14.35 -11.08
CA SER A 381 -6.30 -13.37 -11.91
C SER A 381 -5.40 -14.00 -12.97
N GLY A 382 -5.03 -15.28 -12.82
CA GLY A 382 -4.07 -15.97 -13.70
C GLY A 382 -2.65 -16.05 -13.13
N ASP A 383 -2.37 -15.37 -12.01
CA ASP A 383 -1.02 -15.33 -11.39
C ASP A 383 -0.68 -16.57 -10.55
N TYR A 384 -1.42 -17.66 -10.74
CA TYR A 384 -1.32 -18.87 -9.90
C TYR A 384 0.05 -19.53 -9.97
N VAL A 385 0.76 -19.42 -11.09
CA VAL A 385 2.11 -19.99 -11.25
C VAL A 385 3.09 -19.28 -10.33
N LEU A 386 3.11 -17.93 -10.40
CA LEU A 386 3.96 -17.10 -9.54
C LEU A 386 3.64 -17.33 -8.06
N TYR A 387 2.35 -17.34 -7.70
CA TYR A 387 1.92 -17.58 -6.32
C TYR A 387 2.33 -18.98 -5.85
N THR A 388 2.08 -20.03 -6.63
CA THR A 388 2.39 -21.43 -6.24
C THR A 388 3.89 -21.61 -6.05
N PHE A 389 4.69 -21.06 -6.97
CA PHE A 389 6.14 -21.08 -6.86
C PHE A 389 6.60 -20.38 -5.57
N HIS A 390 6.14 -19.14 -5.33
CA HIS A 390 6.42 -18.40 -4.11
C HIS A 390 6.01 -19.20 -2.86
N ALA A 391 4.80 -19.75 -2.84
CA ALA A 391 4.26 -20.50 -1.71
C ALA A 391 5.11 -21.73 -1.36
N VAL A 392 5.52 -22.52 -2.35
CA VAL A 392 6.34 -23.71 -2.12
C VAL A 392 7.67 -23.36 -1.44
N PHE A 393 8.37 -22.34 -1.96
CA PHE A 393 9.65 -21.94 -1.38
C PHE A 393 9.50 -21.30 0.00
N VAL A 394 8.49 -20.48 0.20
CA VAL A 394 8.22 -19.84 1.51
C VAL A 394 7.83 -20.90 2.55
N LEU A 395 6.99 -21.87 2.20
CA LEU A 395 6.64 -22.97 3.11
C LEU A 395 7.86 -23.82 3.48
N ALA A 396 8.71 -24.15 2.50
CA ALA A 396 9.95 -24.86 2.75
C ALA A 396 10.88 -24.07 3.69
N ALA A 397 11.00 -22.76 3.49
CA ALA A 397 11.81 -21.88 4.31
C ALA A 397 11.27 -21.74 5.74
N ILE A 398 9.95 -21.58 5.91
CA ILE A 398 9.26 -21.56 7.19
C ILE A 398 9.51 -22.89 7.93
N PHE A 399 9.32 -24.01 7.26
CA PHE A 399 9.54 -25.34 7.85
C PHE A 399 10.99 -25.50 8.32
N ASN A 400 11.97 -25.17 7.48
CA ASN A 400 13.38 -25.26 7.82
C ASN A 400 13.73 -24.40 9.05
N LYS A 401 13.30 -23.12 9.06
CA LYS A 401 13.59 -22.22 10.17
C LYS A 401 12.87 -22.62 11.46
N SER A 402 11.62 -23.09 11.35
CA SER A 402 10.87 -23.61 12.51
C SER A 402 11.55 -24.85 13.12
N ARG A 403 12.07 -25.76 12.27
CA ARG A 403 12.86 -26.92 12.70
C ARG A 403 14.13 -26.49 13.46
N GLU A 404 14.85 -25.48 12.95
CA GLU A 404 16.06 -24.98 13.62
C GLU A 404 15.75 -24.38 14.99
N LEU A 405 14.65 -23.61 15.10
CA LEU A 405 14.18 -23.07 16.39
C LEU A 405 13.82 -24.19 17.36
N PHE A 406 13.09 -25.22 16.88
CA PHE A 406 12.69 -26.37 17.68
C PHE A 406 13.91 -27.19 18.17
N LEU A 407 14.92 -27.38 17.33
CA LEU A 407 16.17 -28.06 17.67
C LEU A 407 17.09 -27.23 18.59
N GLY A 408 16.69 -26.00 18.94
CA GLY A 408 17.39 -25.15 19.88
C GLY A 408 18.63 -24.46 19.32
N LYS A 409 18.77 -24.32 18.01
CA LYS A 409 19.90 -23.61 17.37
C LYS A 409 20.12 -22.21 17.97
N TYR A 410 19.06 -21.54 18.40
CA TYR A 410 19.10 -20.19 18.99
C TYR A 410 18.91 -20.16 20.51
N LYS A 411 19.11 -21.28 21.21
CA LYS A 411 18.91 -21.37 22.67
C LYS A 411 19.73 -20.32 23.45
N ASN A 412 20.93 -20.01 22.98
CA ASN A 412 21.81 -19.00 23.58
C ASN A 412 21.61 -17.58 23.02
N ASP A 413 20.88 -17.44 21.88
CA ASP A 413 20.62 -16.20 21.17
C ASP A 413 19.11 -15.91 21.08
N LEU A 414 18.48 -15.83 22.24
CA LEU A 414 17.03 -15.71 22.37
C LEU A 414 16.43 -14.52 21.60
N HIS A 415 17.17 -13.41 21.49
CA HIS A 415 16.76 -12.25 20.68
C HIS A 415 16.62 -12.58 19.19
N LYS A 416 17.51 -13.44 18.64
CA LYS A 416 17.37 -13.95 17.27
C LYS A 416 16.20 -14.91 17.13
N ALA A 417 16.00 -15.79 18.15
CA ALA A 417 14.86 -16.71 18.13
C ALA A 417 13.52 -15.97 18.04
N ILE A 418 13.32 -14.94 18.86
CA ILE A 418 12.09 -14.14 18.86
C ILE A 418 11.93 -13.40 17.54
N PHE A 419 13.01 -12.80 17.02
CA PHE A 419 12.98 -12.16 15.71
C PHE A 419 12.53 -13.12 14.60
N TRP A 420 13.10 -14.34 14.56
CA TRP A 420 12.69 -15.36 13.58
C TRP A 420 11.26 -15.80 13.77
N LEU A 421 10.75 -15.90 15.00
CA LEU A 421 9.33 -16.21 15.25
C LEU A 421 8.41 -15.12 14.69
N ILE A 422 8.77 -13.83 14.81
CA ILE A 422 8.02 -12.73 14.23
C ILE A 422 8.02 -12.84 12.69
N ILE A 423 9.19 -13.08 12.09
CA ILE A 423 9.32 -13.23 10.64
C ILE A 423 8.52 -14.43 10.11
N ILE A 424 8.60 -15.59 10.79
CA ILE A 424 7.83 -16.79 10.44
C ILE A 424 6.33 -16.50 10.50
N ALA A 425 5.86 -15.90 11.59
CA ALA A 425 4.45 -15.62 11.78
C ALA A 425 3.92 -14.63 10.74
N CYS A 426 4.66 -13.55 10.46
CA CYS A 426 4.30 -12.59 9.41
C CYS A 426 4.28 -13.26 8.02
N SER A 427 5.33 -14.03 7.69
CA SER A 427 5.40 -14.74 6.40
C SER A 427 4.24 -15.73 6.24
N SER A 428 3.90 -16.48 7.29
CA SER A 428 2.79 -17.46 7.26
C SER A 428 1.44 -16.79 7.03
N VAL A 429 1.16 -15.71 7.77
CA VAL A 429 -0.10 -14.98 7.63
C VAL A 429 -0.22 -14.34 6.25
N TYR A 430 0.83 -13.66 5.79
CA TYR A 430 0.77 -13.01 4.47
C TYR A 430 0.82 -14.00 3.31
N LEU A 431 1.40 -15.17 3.48
CA LEU A 431 1.32 -16.24 2.49
C LEU A 431 -0.14 -16.69 2.28
N VAL A 432 -0.89 -16.86 3.37
CA VAL A 432 -2.33 -17.18 3.30
C VAL A 432 -3.11 -16.02 2.67
N LEU A 433 -2.87 -14.78 3.13
CA LEU A 433 -3.57 -13.60 2.61
C LEU A 433 -3.26 -13.35 1.13
N SER A 434 -2.04 -13.63 0.67
CA SER A 434 -1.68 -13.51 -0.76
C SER A 434 -2.38 -14.54 -1.64
N GLY A 435 -2.77 -15.68 -1.10
CA GLY A 435 -3.65 -16.63 -1.79
C GLY A 435 -5.09 -16.13 -1.94
N LEU A 436 -5.52 -15.16 -1.13
CA LEU A 436 -6.83 -14.53 -1.19
C LEU A 436 -6.83 -13.26 -2.05
N ALA A 437 -5.74 -12.49 -2.04
CA ALA A 437 -5.60 -11.25 -2.79
C ALA A 437 -4.13 -11.02 -3.20
N ASN A 438 -3.89 -10.83 -4.49
CA ASN A 438 -2.55 -10.63 -5.07
C ASN A 438 -1.75 -9.51 -4.42
N ARG A 439 -2.39 -8.40 -4.03
CA ARG A 439 -1.73 -7.27 -3.37
C ARG A 439 -0.98 -7.66 -2.09
N MET A 440 -1.41 -8.73 -1.41
CA MET A 440 -0.75 -9.22 -0.19
C MET A 440 0.57 -9.94 -0.48
N LEU A 441 0.84 -10.27 -1.75
CA LEU A 441 2.08 -10.89 -2.18
C LEU A 441 3.30 -9.96 -1.93
N PHE A 442 3.10 -8.65 -1.95
CA PHE A 442 4.11 -7.67 -1.57
C PHE A 442 4.63 -7.89 -0.14
N PHE A 443 3.73 -8.00 0.84
CA PHE A 443 4.12 -8.25 2.22
C PHE A 443 4.66 -9.65 2.43
N SER A 444 4.05 -10.67 1.78
CA SER A 444 4.56 -12.04 1.79
C SER A 444 6.01 -12.09 1.34
N SER A 445 6.34 -11.43 0.25
CA SER A 445 7.70 -11.34 -0.28
C SER A 445 8.63 -10.59 0.67
N LEU A 446 8.22 -9.44 1.20
CA LEU A 446 9.05 -8.63 2.10
C LEU A 446 9.50 -9.42 3.35
N PHE A 447 8.57 -10.13 3.99
CA PHE A 447 8.88 -10.88 5.22
C PHE A 447 9.58 -12.21 4.93
N SER A 448 9.34 -12.85 3.80
CA SER A 448 9.94 -14.15 3.48
C SER A 448 11.38 -14.06 2.95
N LEU A 449 11.82 -12.91 2.44
CA LEU A 449 13.19 -12.75 1.91
C LEU A 449 14.29 -13.28 2.84
N PRO A 450 14.33 -12.94 4.15
CA PRO A 450 15.34 -13.47 5.05
C PRO A 450 15.26 -15.00 5.22
N LEU A 451 14.05 -15.57 5.19
CA LEU A 451 13.81 -17.01 5.30
C LEU A 451 14.26 -17.76 4.04
N LEU A 452 13.96 -17.20 2.87
CA LEU A 452 14.33 -17.79 1.58
C LEU A 452 15.85 -17.89 1.42
N LEU A 453 16.56 -16.82 1.83
CA LEU A 453 18.02 -16.88 1.82
C LEU A 453 18.55 -17.93 2.81
N ASP A 454 18.01 -17.94 4.01
CA ASP A 454 18.44 -18.87 5.06
C ASP A 454 18.20 -20.34 4.63
N LEU A 455 17.10 -20.63 3.93
CA LEU A 455 16.84 -21.95 3.34
C LEU A 455 17.98 -22.37 2.39
N GLY A 456 18.47 -21.44 1.55
CA GLY A 456 19.56 -21.69 0.62
C GLY A 456 20.93 -21.83 1.29
N MET A 457 21.13 -21.29 2.50
CA MET A 457 22.44 -21.15 3.13
C MET A 457 22.72 -22.12 4.27
N ASP A 458 21.69 -22.51 5.02
CA ASP A 458 21.84 -23.26 6.27
C ASP A 458 21.33 -24.72 6.20
N SER A 459 20.91 -25.21 5.04
CA SER A 459 20.57 -26.62 4.93
C SER A 459 21.84 -27.48 5.14
N VAL A 460 21.70 -28.60 5.85
CA VAL A 460 22.78 -29.55 6.16
C VAL A 460 23.57 -29.98 4.89
N TYR A 461 22.90 -29.91 3.74
CA TYR A 461 23.49 -30.19 2.43
C TYR A 461 24.36 -29.03 1.91
N VAL A 462 24.07 -27.78 2.29
CA VAL A 462 24.73 -26.57 1.77
C VAL A 462 25.95 -26.18 2.61
N GLU A 463 26.12 -26.67 3.85
CA GLU A 463 27.34 -26.47 4.63
C GLU A 463 28.60 -26.97 3.92
N LYS A 464 28.44 -27.97 3.03
CA LYS A 464 29.54 -28.51 2.19
C LYS A 464 29.82 -27.69 0.94
N ILE A 465 28.92 -26.73 0.58
CA ILE A 465 29.06 -25.90 -0.61
C ILE A 465 29.89 -24.65 -0.26
N ASN A 466 30.90 -24.38 -1.08
CA ASN A 466 31.74 -23.20 -0.89
C ASN A 466 30.95 -21.90 -1.17
N LYS A 467 31.54 -20.74 -0.81
CA LYS A 467 30.91 -19.41 -0.97
C LYS A 467 30.36 -19.15 -2.37
N TRP A 468 31.05 -19.60 -3.41
CA TRP A 468 30.65 -19.41 -4.81
C TRP A 468 29.45 -20.27 -5.19
N GLY A 469 29.38 -21.49 -4.68
CA GLY A 469 28.21 -22.36 -4.88
C GLY A 469 26.94 -21.78 -4.23
N ARG A 470 27.07 -21.19 -3.03
CA ARG A 470 25.95 -20.52 -2.34
C ARG A 470 25.46 -19.30 -3.14
N MET A 471 26.39 -18.49 -3.65
CA MET A 471 26.07 -17.36 -4.51
C MET A 471 25.37 -17.79 -5.81
N ALA A 472 25.83 -18.89 -6.41
CA ALA A 472 25.20 -19.47 -7.60
C ALA A 472 23.76 -19.95 -7.32
N ILE A 473 23.51 -20.60 -6.18
CA ILE A 473 22.15 -21.02 -5.78
C ILE A 473 21.24 -19.80 -5.57
N THR A 474 21.73 -18.78 -4.87
CA THR A 474 20.97 -17.55 -4.66
C THR A 474 20.63 -16.86 -5.98
N LEU A 475 21.62 -16.75 -6.88
CA LEU A 475 21.43 -16.19 -8.21
C LEU A 475 20.44 -17.02 -9.04
N PHE A 476 20.54 -18.34 -8.98
CA PHE A 476 19.62 -19.25 -9.68
C PHE A 476 18.17 -19.08 -9.19
N ILE A 477 17.94 -19.05 -7.88
CA ILE A 477 16.62 -18.79 -7.29
C ILE A 477 16.09 -17.44 -7.77
N THR A 478 16.93 -16.40 -7.79
CA THR A 478 16.57 -15.07 -8.25
C THR A 478 16.20 -15.05 -9.74
N LEU A 479 17.03 -15.68 -10.59
CA LEU A 479 16.75 -15.78 -12.02
C LEU A 479 15.49 -16.59 -12.30
N LEU A 480 15.25 -17.63 -11.50
CA LEU A 480 14.03 -18.42 -11.60
C LEU A 480 12.79 -17.59 -11.24
N PHE A 481 12.87 -16.73 -10.21
CA PHE A 481 11.80 -15.78 -9.87
C PHE A 481 11.55 -14.78 -11.01
N ILE A 482 12.60 -14.21 -11.60
CA ILE A 482 12.49 -13.29 -12.73
C ILE A 482 11.85 -14.01 -13.93
N PHE A 483 12.30 -15.21 -14.25
CA PHE A 483 11.77 -16.01 -15.36
C PHE A 483 10.29 -16.36 -15.17
N VAL A 484 9.88 -16.72 -13.96
CA VAL A 484 8.47 -17.03 -13.66
C VAL A 484 7.59 -15.78 -13.74
N THR A 485 8.09 -14.61 -13.33
CA THR A 485 7.34 -13.34 -13.50
C THR A 485 7.21 -12.96 -14.96
N ASP A 486 8.27 -13.07 -15.75
CA ASP A 486 8.27 -12.76 -17.18
C ASP A 486 7.36 -13.71 -17.98
N SER A 487 7.32 -15.00 -17.59
CA SER A 487 6.44 -16.00 -18.22
C SER A 487 4.96 -15.78 -17.91
N SER A 488 4.61 -15.26 -16.73
CA SER A 488 3.21 -14.97 -16.37
C SER A 488 2.65 -13.77 -17.16
N ASP A 489 3.49 -12.81 -17.49
CA ASP A 489 3.12 -11.69 -18.35
C ASP A 489 3.00 -12.10 -19.82
N GLY A 490 3.79 -13.09 -20.27
CA GLY A 490 3.85 -13.57 -21.66
C GLY A 490 2.63 -14.38 -22.11
N GLU A 491 1.91 -15.07 -21.25
CA GLU A 491 0.67 -15.77 -21.63
C GLU A 491 -0.48 -14.81 -21.98
N ASN A 492 -0.45 -13.59 -21.47
CA ASN A 492 -1.37 -12.51 -21.84
C ASN A 492 -0.91 -11.71 -23.07
N GLU A 493 0.38 -11.78 -23.47
CA GLU A 493 0.95 -11.06 -24.62
C GLU A 493 0.84 -11.81 -25.96
N ASN A 494 0.60 -13.13 -25.96
CA ASN A 494 0.58 -13.95 -27.20
C ASN A 494 -0.62 -13.69 -28.15
N GLU A 495 -1.49 -12.72 -27.89
CA GLU A 495 -2.46 -12.20 -28.84
C GLU A 495 -2.14 -10.76 -29.34
N ASN A 496 -1.06 -10.14 -28.93
CA ASN A 496 -0.77 -8.71 -29.19
C ASN A 496 0.57 -8.45 -29.89
N ASP A 497 0.90 -9.20 -30.94
CA ASP A 497 1.79 -8.69 -32.01
C ASP A 497 1.10 -7.62 -32.89
N VAL A 498 0.28 -6.78 -32.27
CA VAL A 498 -0.12 -5.50 -32.85
C VAL A 498 0.98 -4.51 -32.50
N GLN A 499 1.83 -4.19 -33.49
CA GLN A 499 2.86 -3.15 -33.52
C GLN A 499 2.88 -2.28 -32.26
N LYS A 500 3.92 -2.47 -31.41
CA LYS A 500 4.19 -1.62 -30.24
C LYS A 500 4.11 -0.17 -30.66
N ASP A 501 3.25 0.60 -30.01
CA ASP A 501 2.81 1.93 -30.40
C ASP A 501 3.98 2.92 -30.49
N LYS A 502 3.97 3.72 -31.55
CA LYS A 502 4.98 4.74 -31.83
C LYS A 502 4.83 6.03 -31.02
N TYR A 503 4.06 6.05 -29.94
CA TYR A 503 3.84 7.26 -29.15
C TYR A 503 3.81 6.97 -27.64
N THR A 504 4.16 7.99 -26.85
CA THR A 504 4.10 7.94 -25.40
C THR A 504 2.73 8.34 -24.86
N THR A 505 2.40 7.95 -23.62
CA THR A 505 1.20 8.41 -22.92
C THR A 505 1.12 9.94 -22.88
N GLN A 506 2.23 10.61 -22.62
CA GLN A 506 2.32 12.07 -22.60
C GLN A 506 1.96 12.68 -23.96
N GLU A 507 2.46 12.12 -25.07
CA GLU A 507 2.13 12.62 -26.41
C GLU A 507 0.63 12.47 -26.72
N LEU A 508 0.02 11.35 -26.35
CA LEU A 508 -1.41 11.13 -26.52
C LEU A 508 -2.22 12.18 -25.75
N PHE A 509 -1.98 12.31 -24.45
CA PHE A 509 -2.76 13.21 -23.62
C PHE A 509 -2.46 14.69 -23.91
N ALA A 510 -1.28 15.05 -24.45
CA ALA A 510 -1.02 16.38 -24.97
C ALA A 510 -1.92 16.70 -26.19
N GLU A 511 -2.28 15.70 -27.00
CA GLU A 511 -3.24 15.87 -28.10
C GLU A 511 -4.67 15.97 -27.58
N ILE A 512 -5.02 15.16 -26.57
CA ILE A 512 -6.31 15.24 -25.86
C ILE A 512 -6.51 16.62 -25.22
N ASP A 513 -5.47 17.22 -24.66
CA ASP A 513 -5.54 18.56 -24.04
C ASP A 513 -5.95 19.66 -25.04
N LYS A 514 -5.68 19.47 -26.33
CA LYS A 514 -6.03 20.43 -27.41
C LYS A 514 -7.50 20.35 -27.83
N LEU A 515 -8.28 19.37 -27.37
CA LEU A 515 -9.69 19.19 -27.76
C LEU A 515 -10.57 20.41 -27.46
N SER A 516 -10.20 21.17 -26.42
CA SER A 516 -10.89 22.41 -26.07
C SER A 516 -9.91 23.43 -25.48
N PRO A 517 -10.06 24.74 -25.74
CA PRO A 517 -9.27 25.77 -25.09
C PRO A 517 -9.55 25.89 -23.59
N THR A 518 -10.76 25.55 -23.16
CA THR A 518 -11.22 25.56 -21.76
C THR A 518 -11.36 24.13 -21.23
N PRO A 519 -11.26 23.92 -19.89
CA PRO A 519 -11.52 22.61 -19.31
C PRO A 519 -12.91 22.07 -19.67
N VAL A 520 -12.99 20.82 -20.07
CA VAL A 520 -14.24 20.10 -20.40
C VAL A 520 -14.26 18.75 -19.70
N VAL A 521 -15.44 18.17 -19.57
CA VAL A 521 -15.59 16.86 -18.95
C VAL A 521 -15.43 15.76 -20.02
N ILE A 522 -14.56 14.80 -19.74
CA ILE A 522 -14.29 13.65 -20.60
C ILE A 522 -14.84 12.38 -19.90
N MET A 523 -15.72 11.68 -20.60
CA MET A 523 -16.16 10.34 -20.25
C MET A 523 -15.13 9.35 -20.81
N ALA A 524 -14.59 8.50 -19.94
CA ALA A 524 -13.62 7.47 -20.30
C ALA A 524 -13.80 6.25 -19.40
N HIS A 525 -13.09 5.17 -19.68
CA HIS A 525 -12.94 4.08 -18.73
C HIS A 525 -12.33 4.62 -17.43
N SER A 526 -12.79 4.15 -16.26
CA SER A 526 -12.36 4.69 -14.96
C SER A 526 -10.83 4.69 -14.78
N ASN A 527 -10.13 3.68 -15.31
CA ASN A 527 -8.66 3.60 -15.24
C ASN A 527 -7.94 4.69 -16.05
N ASP A 528 -8.59 5.33 -17.01
CA ASP A 528 -7.99 6.41 -17.81
C ASP A 528 -8.16 7.78 -17.15
N GLY A 529 -9.03 7.87 -16.14
CA GLY A 529 -9.31 9.10 -15.40
C GLY A 529 -8.07 9.79 -14.82
N PRO A 530 -7.20 9.08 -14.07
CA PRO A 530 -5.98 9.67 -13.52
C PRO A 530 -5.05 10.28 -14.59
N ASN A 531 -4.92 9.64 -15.75
CA ASN A 531 -4.11 10.15 -16.85
C ASN A 531 -4.72 11.43 -17.44
N ILE A 532 -6.05 11.48 -17.64
CA ILE A 532 -6.75 12.70 -18.05
C ILE A 532 -6.44 13.84 -17.08
N LEU A 533 -6.54 13.60 -15.78
CA LEU A 533 -6.33 14.61 -14.75
C LEU A 533 -4.88 15.08 -14.66
N TYR A 534 -3.91 14.18 -14.87
CA TYR A 534 -2.50 14.49 -14.73
C TYR A 534 -1.94 15.21 -15.96
N TYR A 535 -2.22 14.69 -17.16
CA TYR A 535 -1.62 15.20 -18.41
C TYR A 535 -2.43 16.29 -19.08
N THR A 536 -3.68 16.54 -18.66
CA THR A 536 -4.55 17.55 -19.28
C THR A 536 -5.15 18.52 -18.26
N LYS A 537 -5.69 19.64 -18.77
CA LYS A 537 -6.53 20.55 -17.97
C LYS A 537 -7.97 20.06 -17.77
N HIS A 538 -8.36 18.99 -18.44
CA HIS A 538 -9.75 18.50 -18.47
C HIS A 538 -10.17 17.78 -17.19
N CYS A 539 -11.47 17.55 -17.07
CA CYS A 539 -12.09 16.84 -15.96
C CYS A 539 -12.41 15.40 -16.38
N ALA A 540 -12.31 14.44 -15.44
CA ALA A 540 -12.67 13.05 -15.64
C ALA A 540 -13.97 12.70 -14.91
N VAL A 541 -14.85 11.91 -15.56
CA VAL A 541 -16.09 11.43 -14.92
C VAL A 541 -15.78 10.41 -13.82
N GLY A 542 -14.86 9.50 -14.03
CA GLY A 542 -14.51 8.47 -13.06
C GLY A 542 -13.01 8.25 -12.96
N ALA A 543 -12.60 7.69 -11.82
CA ALA A 543 -11.26 7.16 -11.58
C ALA A 543 -11.37 5.90 -10.70
N PRO A 544 -10.36 5.01 -10.64
CA PRO A 544 -10.49 3.69 -10.02
C PRO A 544 -10.36 3.74 -8.49
N TYR A 545 -11.17 4.56 -7.82
CA TYR A 545 -11.13 4.71 -6.37
C TYR A 545 -12.52 4.47 -5.76
N HIS A 546 -12.62 3.56 -4.81
CA HIS A 546 -13.87 3.09 -4.20
C HIS A 546 -14.74 4.19 -3.56
N ARG A 547 -14.18 5.34 -3.21
CA ARG A 547 -14.95 6.50 -2.70
C ARG A 547 -15.68 7.29 -3.79
N GLN A 548 -15.44 6.95 -5.07
CA GLN A 548 -16.01 7.61 -6.25
C GLN A 548 -17.06 6.74 -6.94
N GLN A 549 -17.91 6.08 -6.17
CA GLN A 549 -18.85 5.10 -6.69
C GLN A 549 -19.72 5.65 -7.81
N GLU A 550 -20.16 6.92 -7.71
CA GLU A 550 -20.98 7.56 -8.73
C GLU A 550 -20.27 7.68 -10.09
N GLY A 551 -18.99 8.10 -10.09
CA GLY A 551 -18.18 8.20 -11.31
C GLY A 551 -17.85 6.82 -11.90
N ILE A 552 -17.58 5.83 -11.04
CA ILE A 552 -17.38 4.44 -11.47
C ILE A 552 -18.65 3.90 -12.14
N ILE A 553 -19.82 4.13 -11.52
CA ILE A 553 -21.12 3.68 -12.07
C ILE A 553 -21.39 4.36 -13.41
N SER A 554 -21.22 5.69 -13.50
CA SER A 554 -21.45 6.43 -14.75
C SER A 554 -20.48 5.99 -15.85
N SER A 555 -19.20 5.82 -15.52
CA SER A 555 -18.19 5.29 -16.45
C SER A 555 -18.55 3.87 -16.92
N TYR A 556 -18.89 2.96 -16.02
CA TYR A 556 -19.28 1.60 -16.36
C TYR A 556 -20.49 1.56 -17.30
N LYS A 557 -21.56 2.31 -16.99
CA LYS A 557 -22.79 2.33 -17.79
C LYS A 557 -22.58 2.83 -19.21
N VAL A 558 -21.68 3.80 -19.39
CA VAL A 558 -21.38 4.37 -20.71
C VAL A 558 -20.36 3.54 -21.48
N MET A 559 -19.33 3.03 -20.78
CA MET A 559 -18.14 2.46 -21.42
C MET A 559 -18.15 0.93 -21.53
N GLU A 560 -18.81 0.24 -20.58
CA GLU A 560 -18.70 -1.22 -20.48
C GLU A 560 -20.05 -1.96 -20.54
N ALA A 561 -21.12 -1.35 -20.02
CA ALA A 561 -22.43 -1.98 -19.97
C ALA A 561 -23.01 -2.18 -21.39
N THR A 562 -23.96 -3.12 -21.51
CA THR A 562 -24.77 -3.25 -22.73
C THR A 562 -25.41 -1.92 -23.07
N TYR A 563 -25.28 -1.49 -24.35
CA TYR A 563 -25.81 -0.22 -24.79
C TYR A 563 -27.33 -0.10 -24.58
N ASN A 564 -27.68 0.94 -23.85
CA ASN A 564 -29.05 1.42 -23.68
C ASN A 564 -29.03 2.94 -23.87
N GLU A 565 -29.69 3.43 -24.94
CA GLU A 565 -29.58 4.84 -25.33
C GLU A 565 -30.08 5.80 -24.25
N GLU A 566 -31.22 5.50 -23.62
CA GLU A 566 -31.78 6.35 -22.56
C GLU A 566 -30.87 6.43 -21.33
N GLU A 567 -30.35 5.29 -20.91
CA GLU A 567 -29.46 5.21 -19.75
C GLU A 567 -28.13 5.94 -20.03
N VAL A 568 -27.54 5.74 -21.20
CA VAL A 568 -26.31 6.42 -21.62
C VAL A 568 -26.53 7.94 -21.73
N LYS A 569 -27.63 8.40 -22.36
CA LYS A 569 -27.97 9.83 -22.41
C LYS A 569 -28.10 10.43 -21.01
N LYS A 570 -28.79 9.73 -20.10
CA LYS A 570 -28.97 10.15 -18.71
C LYS A 570 -27.64 10.33 -17.98
N GLU A 571 -26.70 9.37 -18.10
CA GLU A 571 -25.40 9.46 -17.44
C GLU A 571 -24.53 10.58 -18.06
N LEU A 572 -24.57 10.76 -19.38
CA LEU A 572 -23.84 11.84 -20.05
C LEU A 572 -24.39 13.23 -19.69
N GLN A 573 -25.71 13.37 -19.50
CA GLN A 573 -26.32 14.62 -19.03
C GLN A 573 -25.97 14.89 -17.56
N LYS A 574 -26.05 13.88 -16.70
CA LYS A 574 -25.70 13.94 -15.27
C LYS A 574 -24.27 14.44 -15.05
N THR A 575 -23.35 14.00 -15.88
CA THR A 575 -21.91 14.33 -15.78
C THR A 575 -21.50 15.53 -16.60
N ASP A 576 -22.40 16.08 -17.43
CA ASP A 576 -22.14 17.15 -18.41
C ASP A 576 -20.95 16.84 -19.35
N ALA A 577 -20.75 15.56 -19.67
CA ALA A 577 -19.66 15.12 -20.53
C ALA A 577 -19.73 15.74 -21.92
N SER A 578 -18.58 16.19 -22.42
CA SER A 578 -18.44 16.82 -23.74
C SER A 578 -17.80 15.89 -24.77
N TYR A 579 -16.94 14.97 -24.30
CA TYR A 579 -16.26 13.99 -25.13
C TYR A 579 -16.28 12.61 -24.48
N ILE A 580 -16.19 11.59 -25.32
CA ILE A 580 -15.94 10.20 -24.92
C ILE A 580 -14.55 9.83 -25.45
N LEU A 581 -13.66 9.37 -24.57
CA LEU A 581 -12.33 8.86 -24.90
C LEU A 581 -12.33 7.34 -24.82
N ILE A 582 -11.94 6.68 -25.90
CA ILE A 582 -11.83 5.24 -26.03
C ILE A 582 -10.39 4.90 -26.43
N ILE A 583 -9.64 4.27 -25.52
CA ILE A 583 -8.35 3.67 -25.80
C ILE A 583 -8.60 2.18 -26.07
N LYS A 584 -8.40 1.75 -27.32
CA LYS A 584 -8.68 0.39 -27.76
C LYS A 584 -7.77 -0.57 -27.03
N SER A 585 -8.36 -1.52 -26.33
CA SER A 585 -7.65 -2.60 -25.65
C SER A 585 -8.48 -3.88 -25.80
N PRO A 586 -7.89 -4.99 -26.25
CA PRO A 586 -8.58 -6.28 -26.36
C PRO A 586 -9.17 -6.76 -25.04
N ALA A 587 -8.52 -6.42 -23.92
CA ALA A 587 -8.99 -6.76 -22.59
C ALA A 587 -10.27 -5.99 -22.17
N ARG A 588 -10.48 -4.77 -22.72
CA ARG A 588 -11.62 -3.90 -22.36
C ARG A 588 -12.77 -4.00 -23.35
N TYR A 589 -12.49 -4.10 -24.65
CA TYR A 589 -13.49 -4.02 -25.72
C TYR A 589 -13.40 -5.20 -26.68
N ASN A 590 -14.54 -5.58 -27.31
CA ASN A 590 -14.56 -6.63 -28.32
C ASN A 590 -13.99 -6.13 -29.65
N ILE A 591 -12.67 -6.05 -29.74
CA ILE A 591 -11.98 -5.57 -30.95
C ILE A 591 -11.96 -6.66 -32.04
N THR A 592 -12.04 -7.93 -31.69
CA THR A 592 -12.00 -9.08 -32.63
C THR A 592 -13.41 -9.41 -33.14
N ALA A 593 -13.84 -8.69 -34.17
CA ALA A 593 -15.11 -8.96 -34.88
C ALA A 593 -15.19 -10.35 -35.57
N ASN A 594 -14.22 -11.22 -35.42
CA ASN A 594 -14.13 -12.51 -36.11
C ASN A 594 -14.30 -13.77 -35.26
N LYS A 595 -14.38 -13.67 -33.93
CA LYS A 595 -14.76 -14.84 -33.11
C LYS A 595 -16.28 -14.81 -32.88
N LYS A 596 -16.99 -15.74 -33.50
CA LYS A 596 -18.41 -16.09 -33.32
C LYS A 596 -18.70 -16.41 -31.83
N THR A 597 -18.66 -15.44 -30.95
CA THR A 597 -19.32 -15.52 -29.65
C THR A 597 -20.67 -14.81 -29.79
N ASN A 598 -21.59 -15.52 -30.39
CA ASN A 598 -22.99 -15.14 -30.55
C ASN A 598 -23.64 -15.02 -29.16
N ASN A 599 -23.54 -13.90 -28.45
CA ASN A 599 -24.56 -13.47 -27.44
C ASN A 599 -24.09 -12.33 -26.51
N ARG A 600 -22.91 -11.69 -26.71
CA ARG A 600 -22.63 -10.46 -25.95
C ARG A 600 -23.31 -9.26 -26.63
N LYS A 601 -24.23 -8.64 -25.93
CA LYS A 601 -24.83 -7.36 -26.32
C LYS A 601 -23.73 -6.30 -26.38
N GLN A 602 -23.68 -5.50 -27.46
CA GLN A 602 -22.61 -4.51 -27.69
C GLN A 602 -22.67 -3.33 -26.72
N SER A 603 -21.53 -2.86 -26.25
CA SER A 603 -21.41 -1.58 -25.53
C SER A 603 -21.36 -0.41 -26.51
N LEU A 604 -21.51 0.83 -26.01
CA LEU A 604 -21.33 2.03 -26.84
C LEU A 604 -19.94 2.11 -27.49
N PRO A 605 -18.81 1.88 -26.76
CA PRO A 605 -17.49 1.78 -27.37
C PRO A 605 -17.38 0.74 -28.48
N ASP A 606 -17.97 -0.45 -28.32
CA ASP A 606 -17.94 -1.49 -29.35
C ASP A 606 -18.60 -1.02 -30.66
N MET A 607 -19.72 -0.30 -30.56
CA MET A 607 -20.41 0.30 -31.70
C MET A 607 -19.56 1.38 -32.39
N ILE A 608 -18.92 2.24 -31.60
CA ILE A 608 -18.03 3.31 -32.12
C ILE A 608 -16.80 2.71 -32.79
N ILE A 609 -16.14 1.71 -32.17
CA ILE A 609 -14.96 1.03 -32.71
C ILE A 609 -15.28 0.33 -34.03
N SER A 610 -16.43 -0.34 -34.12
CA SER A 610 -16.87 -1.02 -35.34
C SER A 610 -17.30 -0.06 -36.45
N GLY A 611 -17.52 1.22 -36.14
CA GLY A 611 -18.03 2.22 -37.07
C GLY A 611 -19.47 1.98 -37.54
N LYS A 612 -20.20 1.03 -36.91
CA LYS A 612 -21.54 0.62 -37.30
C LYS A 612 -22.59 0.98 -36.25
N ASN A 613 -23.67 1.62 -36.71
CA ASN A 613 -24.86 1.87 -35.88
C ASN A 613 -24.68 2.67 -34.60
N TYR A 614 -23.60 3.49 -34.47
CA TYR A 614 -23.45 4.38 -33.32
C TYR A 614 -24.42 5.57 -33.39
N PRO A 615 -24.79 6.17 -32.25
CA PRO A 615 -25.83 7.21 -32.20
C PRO A 615 -25.48 8.48 -33.01
N LYS A 616 -26.51 9.09 -33.65
CA LYS A 616 -26.35 10.33 -34.43
C LYS A 616 -25.99 11.58 -33.61
N TRP A 617 -26.05 11.49 -32.30
CA TRP A 617 -25.61 12.56 -31.40
C TRP A 617 -24.09 12.48 -31.08
N ILE A 618 -23.37 11.53 -31.66
CA ILE A 618 -21.92 11.39 -31.58
C ILE A 618 -21.29 11.80 -32.92
N SER A 619 -20.15 12.52 -32.85
CA SER A 619 -19.30 12.80 -33.99
C SER A 619 -17.85 12.46 -33.67
N ILE A 620 -17.17 11.71 -34.53
CA ILE A 620 -15.78 11.30 -34.31
C ILE A 620 -14.84 12.46 -34.57
N VAL A 621 -13.94 12.74 -33.64
CA VAL A 621 -12.87 13.72 -33.78
C VAL A 621 -11.66 13.05 -34.44
N LYS A 622 -11.13 13.67 -35.49
CA LYS A 622 -9.96 13.15 -36.20
C LYS A 622 -8.70 13.46 -35.40
N LEU A 623 -8.05 12.43 -34.89
CA LEU A 623 -6.71 12.52 -34.29
C LEU A 623 -5.61 12.29 -35.34
N PRO A 624 -4.36 12.69 -35.07
CA PRO A 624 -3.21 12.30 -35.88
C PRO A 624 -3.12 10.78 -36.07
N SER A 625 -2.69 10.33 -37.24
CA SER A 625 -2.71 8.91 -37.64
C SER A 625 -1.88 7.99 -36.75
N LYS A 626 -0.90 8.54 -36.02
CA LYS A 626 -0.12 7.76 -35.06
C LYS A 626 -0.95 7.22 -33.88
N PHE A 627 -2.11 7.84 -33.56
CA PHE A 627 -3.02 7.41 -32.49
C PHE A 627 -4.18 6.56 -33.03
N HIS A 628 -3.90 5.57 -33.88
CA HIS A 628 -4.90 4.74 -34.56
C HIS A 628 -5.71 3.83 -33.64
N ASP A 629 -5.19 3.56 -32.46
CA ASP A 629 -5.80 2.79 -31.37
C ASP A 629 -6.67 3.65 -30.44
N VAL A 630 -6.72 4.97 -30.66
CA VAL A 630 -7.50 5.91 -29.85
C VAL A 630 -8.64 6.50 -30.66
N ILE A 631 -9.84 6.54 -30.09
CA ILE A 631 -10.98 7.23 -30.65
C ILE A 631 -11.47 8.29 -29.66
N VAL A 632 -11.63 9.51 -30.16
CA VAL A 632 -12.31 10.59 -29.44
C VAL A 632 -13.64 10.88 -30.13
N ALA A 633 -14.72 10.82 -29.37
CA ALA A 633 -16.05 11.11 -29.86
C ALA A 633 -16.60 12.37 -29.17
N LYS A 634 -16.97 13.37 -29.95
CA LYS A 634 -17.61 14.60 -29.47
C LYS A 634 -19.10 14.37 -29.30
N ILE A 635 -19.65 14.82 -28.19
CA ILE A 635 -21.05 14.69 -27.82
C ILE A 635 -21.83 15.94 -28.24
N ASN A 636 -22.92 15.78 -28.97
CA ASN A 636 -23.87 16.85 -29.25
C ASN A 636 -24.87 16.98 -28.09
N LYS A 637 -24.59 17.92 -27.17
CA LYS A 637 -25.40 18.12 -25.96
C LYS A 637 -26.85 18.52 -26.24
N GLN A 638 -27.15 19.18 -27.36
CA GLN A 638 -28.53 19.52 -27.75
C GLN A 638 -29.33 18.26 -28.06
N LYS A 639 -28.78 17.41 -28.93
CA LYS A 639 -29.44 16.13 -29.34
C LYS A 639 -29.55 15.11 -28.23
N ILE A 640 -28.82 15.23 -27.16
CA ILE A 640 -28.96 14.34 -25.98
C ILE A 640 -30.10 14.82 -25.09
N ARG A 641 -30.40 16.12 -25.08
CA ARG A 641 -31.49 16.70 -24.28
C ARG A 641 -32.88 16.52 -24.93
N GLU A 642 -32.93 16.30 -26.23
CA GLU A 642 -34.08 15.86 -27.00
C GLU A 642 -34.30 14.34 -26.83
#